data_b2faae837dee255018a97995137756da
#
_entry.id   b2faae837dee255018a97995137756da
#
_cell.length_a   1.000
_cell.length_b   1.000
_cell.length_c   1.000
_cell.angle_alpha   90.00
_cell.angle_beta   90.00
_cell.angle_gamma   90.00
#
_symmetry.space_group_name_H-M   'P 1'
#
loop_
_entity.id
_entity.type
_entity.pdbx_description
1 polymer ?
#
loop_
_entity_poly.entity_id
_entity_poly.type
_entity_poly.pdbx_seq_one_letter_code
_entity_poly.pdbx_strand_id
1 'polypeptide(L)'
;MEKIILVDGSSIIFRAYYALPKFSTSTGIPTSAVYGFIRMLLRILKDEKPNYLAVAFDKKAPTFRHIEYKEYKSQRPKMPDDLSIQFDIVKEVLGAFNIKYFELDGFEADDIIATFVEKLKDKNLEISILSSDFDLAQLIDENVRLLVTRKGVTKIETYDRKKFIEEFGFDPQYLVDYKALLGDVSDNIEGIKGIGEKTASKLIANYKTVENILNDPNLVEKYSLSGFEEKVLRNKSLCMLVRNVPIEFNLEELRVSNFNNRSVLEILKKYEFNSIIKELGLREEDYKENETLFGKSEDNKDPDPYKLDKIEINKTNNNLGQKKAIVYILSDDRKVNKVYLLKDNEVYEFDFLNNLFLDHKNLPILKSVLSSEDIEKYTNNLKMLYKVADFIDCDVKNVTLDSTLAFYLIDPDLESFSLKDLSKYLNIDYEFKNIQDESMFLKDYGGKIIEYLKKENLFFVFNDIELPLSRVLFEMEKTGISVDVEYFKKLEEEINKRIQELELEIFRLAGISFNILSSKQLASVLYDVLGLERPKGAKDSTGSGILLEIEGLHPIIPLIIEYRHLVKLNNTYISALPHLVSKETGRLHTIYHQIGTATGRLRSTNPNLQNLPVKDEWGFKIQEGFTASDENNLLLSADYSQIELRILAHLSQDKNLIDAFLNNEDIHKRTAMEVFNLSDVEVSKEKRNLAKAINFGIIYGISPYGLSKQLGISKEEAGEYIERYFKRYPGVKEYIDKQITEAKEKGETRTIFGRRRFIRGLDDKNSIVRENAKRVAINSPIQGSAADIIKLAMVEIFSSVPDAKILLQIHDELVFEIHKDVITERMNEIRKIMEGVCKLSVPLKVDVAYGKNLKEARL
;
A
#
# COMPACT_ATOMS: atom_id res chain seq x y z
N MET A 1 33.11 12.50 3.38
CA MET A 1 33.27 12.47 1.91
C MET A 1 31.95 12.80 1.31
N GLU A 2 31.88 13.75 0.36
CA GLU A 2 30.63 14.03 -0.36
C GLU A 2 30.32 12.88 -1.32
N LYS A 3 29.04 12.70 -1.65
CA LYS A 3 28.55 11.57 -2.45
C LYS A 3 27.96 12.06 -3.76
N ILE A 4 28.27 11.35 -4.86
CA ILE A 4 27.62 11.54 -6.15
C ILE A 4 26.94 10.24 -6.59
N ILE A 5 25.74 10.35 -7.16
CA ILE A 5 25.08 9.25 -7.85
C ILE A 5 25.03 9.54 -9.35
N LEU A 6 25.51 8.57 -10.13
CA LEU A 6 25.42 8.55 -11.57
C LEU A 6 24.38 7.51 -11.98
N VAL A 7 23.33 7.93 -12.68
CA VAL A 7 22.18 7.08 -13.03
C VAL A 7 22.22 6.76 -14.51
N ASP A 8 22.21 5.49 -14.85
CA ASP A 8 21.91 5.01 -16.20
C ASP A 8 20.39 5.11 -16.45
N GLY A 9 19.99 6.24 -17.00
CA GLY A 9 18.57 6.55 -17.22
C GLY A 9 17.88 5.60 -18.18
N SER A 10 18.59 5.18 -19.24
CA SER A 10 18.06 4.23 -20.24
C SER A 10 17.75 2.89 -19.59
N SER A 11 18.69 2.30 -18.88
CA SER A 11 18.54 1.03 -18.20
C SER A 11 17.39 1.06 -17.17
N ILE A 12 17.30 2.14 -16.40
CA ILE A 12 16.25 2.30 -15.38
C ILE A 12 14.86 2.48 -15.99
N ILE A 13 14.72 3.22 -17.09
CA ILE A 13 13.43 3.37 -17.80
C ILE A 13 12.98 2.02 -18.38
N PHE A 14 13.87 1.30 -19.08
CA PHE A 14 13.56 -0.04 -19.59
C PHE A 14 13.12 -0.98 -18.46
N ARG A 15 13.85 -0.96 -17.35
CA ARG A 15 13.53 -1.75 -16.16
C ARG A 15 12.13 -1.43 -15.62
N ALA A 16 11.81 -0.16 -15.47
CA ALA A 16 10.52 0.30 -14.98
C ALA A 16 9.38 -0.13 -15.92
N TYR A 17 9.58 0.01 -17.24
CA TYR A 17 8.59 -0.36 -18.25
C TYR A 17 8.20 -1.84 -18.20
N TYR A 18 9.18 -2.74 -18.04
CA TYR A 18 8.91 -4.17 -17.99
C TYR A 18 8.53 -4.70 -16.60
N ALA A 19 8.79 -3.93 -15.53
CA ALA A 19 8.50 -4.36 -14.16
C ALA A 19 7.12 -3.94 -13.65
N LEU A 20 6.52 -2.91 -14.24
CA LEU A 20 5.23 -2.36 -13.80
C LEU A 20 4.09 -2.72 -14.76
N PRO A 21 2.85 -2.84 -14.26
CA PRO A 21 1.67 -2.92 -15.11
C PRO A 21 1.58 -1.67 -16.01
N LYS A 22 1.09 -1.83 -17.24
CA LYS A 22 0.88 -0.69 -18.13
C LYS A 22 -0.29 0.14 -17.62
N PHE A 23 -0.06 1.41 -17.40
CA PHE A 23 -1.08 2.42 -17.12
C PHE A 23 -0.74 3.74 -17.85
N SER A 24 -1.75 4.57 -18.02
CA SER A 24 -1.68 5.84 -18.73
C SER A 24 -2.49 6.90 -17.99
N THR A 25 -2.29 8.16 -18.33
CA THR A 25 -3.16 9.25 -17.89
C THR A 25 -4.60 9.06 -18.37
N SER A 26 -5.52 9.81 -17.81
CA SER A 26 -6.93 9.87 -18.27
C SER A 26 -7.06 10.26 -19.75
N THR A 27 -6.07 10.95 -20.32
CA THR A 27 -5.97 11.31 -21.73
C THR A 27 -5.28 10.26 -22.61
N GLY A 28 -4.86 9.13 -22.04
CA GLY A 28 -4.25 8.00 -22.75
C GLY A 28 -2.73 8.07 -22.94
N ILE A 29 -2.03 9.02 -22.33
CA ILE A 29 -0.55 9.12 -22.41
C ILE A 29 0.06 8.00 -21.55
N PRO A 30 0.91 7.10 -22.08
CA PRO A 30 1.54 6.03 -21.32
C PRO A 30 2.55 6.62 -20.32
N THR A 31 2.46 6.23 -19.03
CA THR A 31 3.25 6.81 -17.95
C THR A 31 3.84 5.78 -16.97
N SER A 32 3.67 4.49 -17.20
CA SER A 32 4.13 3.43 -16.29
C SER A 32 5.64 3.42 -16.05
N ALA A 33 6.45 3.60 -17.12
CA ALA A 33 7.91 3.66 -17.00
C ALA A 33 8.37 4.96 -16.33
N VAL A 34 7.71 6.09 -16.62
CA VAL A 34 7.98 7.39 -15.98
C VAL A 34 7.75 7.29 -14.47
N TYR A 35 6.60 6.74 -14.07
CA TYR A 35 6.27 6.54 -12.66
C TYR A 35 7.32 5.68 -11.95
N GLY A 36 7.70 4.54 -12.55
CA GLY A 36 8.71 3.66 -11.98
C GLY A 36 10.09 4.31 -11.87
N PHE A 37 10.48 5.10 -12.88
CA PHE A 37 11.72 5.87 -12.86
C PHE A 37 11.76 6.87 -11.70
N ILE A 38 10.70 7.69 -11.56
CA ILE A 38 10.61 8.68 -10.46
C ILE A 38 10.64 7.97 -9.10
N ARG A 39 9.93 6.87 -8.93
CA ARG A 39 9.92 6.10 -7.67
C ARG A 39 11.31 5.57 -7.30
N MET A 40 12.08 5.08 -8.27
CA MET A 40 13.47 4.66 -8.03
C MET A 40 14.37 5.83 -7.68
N LEU A 41 14.23 6.94 -8.41
CA LEU A 41 15.00 8.15 -8.18
C LEU A 41 14.75 8.70 -6.76
N LEU A 42 13.50 8.88 -6.35
CA LEU A 42 13.15 9.38 -5.01
C LEU A 42 13.64 8.44 -3.90
N ARG A 43 13.58 7.14 -4.14
CA ARG A 43 14.10 6.15 -3.20
C ARG A 43 15.61 6.28 -3.01
N ILE A 44 16.38 6.33 -4.09
CA ILE A 44 17.82 6.50 -4.04
C ILE A 44 18.22 7.80 -3.33
N LEU A 45 17.54 8.88 -3.63
CA LEU A 45 17.74 10.16 -2.95
C LEU A 45 17.49 10.07 -1.45
N LYS A 46 16.49 9.31 -1.03
CA LYS A 46 16.16 9.09 0.37
C LYS A 46 17.16 8.16 1.08
N ASP A 47 17.52 7.04 0.44
CA ASP A 47 18.34 5.99 1.05
C ASP A 47 19.83 6.37 1.08
N GLU A 48 20.35 6.95 0.00
CA GLU A 48 21.77 7.30 -0.17
C GLU A 48 22.13 8.75 0.23
N LYS A 49 21.16 9.66 0.19
CA LYS A 49 21.31 11.10 0.50
C LYS A 49 22.53 11.74 -0.20
N PRO A 50 22.60 11.66 -1.54
CA PRO A 50 23.74 12.18 -2.27
C PRO A 50 23.80 13.70 -2.25
N ASN A 51 25.03 14.26 -2.34
CA ASN A 51 25.23 15.68 -2.54
C ASN A 51 25.04 16.09 -4.01
N TYR A 52 25.36 15.17 -4.93
CA TYR A 52 25.31 15.40 -6.38
C TYR A 52 24.63 14.24 -7.10
N LEU A 53 23.96 14.56 -8.21
CA LEU A 53 23.24 13.59 -9.04
C LEU A 53 23.35 13.96 -10.52
N ALA A 54 23.63 12.97 -11.37
CA ALA A 54 23.57 13.11 -12.83
C ALA A 54 22.91 11.87 -13.45
N VAL A 55 22.22 12.06 -14.57
CA VAL A 55 21.56 10.99 -15.32
C VAL A 55 22.14 10.94 -16.73
N ALA A 56 22.48 9.75 -17.24
CA ALA A 56 22.94 9.56 -18.62
C ALA A 56 21.88 8.80 -19.43
N PHE A 57 21.70 9.17 -20.71
CA PHE A 57 20.82 8.49 -21.65
C PHE A 57 21.53 8.11 -22.94
N ASP A 58 21.08 6.98 -23.52
CA ASP A 58 21.42 6.62 -24.90
C ASP A 58 20.64 7.49 -25.89
N LYS A 59 21.31 7.87 -26.99
CA LYS A 59 20.67 8.46 -28.14
C LYS A 59 20.31 7.43 -29.21
N LYS A 60 19.35 7.76 -30.07
CA LYS A 60 18.92 6.89 -31.17
C LYS A 60 19.96 6.75 -32.29
N ALA A 61 21.03 7.56 -32.28
CA ALA A 61 22.09 7.50 -33.30
C ALA A 61 22.96 6.25 -33.13
N PRO A 62 23.43 5.62 -34.22
CA PRO A 62 24.40 4.53 -34.17
C PRO A 62 25.68 4.95 -33.43
N THR A 63 26.21 4.09 -32.57
CA THR A 63 27.47 4.31 -31.86
C THR A 63 28.66 3.75 -32.69
N PHE A 64 29.89 4.09 -32.30
CA PHE A 64 31.08 3.56 -32.93
C PHE A 64 31.10 2.02 -32.93
N ARG A 65 30.51 1.38 -31.91
CA ARG A 65 30.42 -0.09 -31.81
C ARG A 65 29.57 -0.70 -32.93
N HIS A 66 28.51 -0.02 -33.36
CA HIS A 66 27.69 -0.43 -34.52
C HIS A 66 28.45 -0.29 -35.86
N ILE A 67 29.43 0.63 -35.91
CA ILE A 67 30.25 0.83 -37.11
C ILE A 67 31.34 -0.25 -37.17
N GLU A 68 31.97 -0.58 -36.02
CA GLU A 68 33.02 -1.61 -35.93
C GLU A 68 32.44 -3.04 -36.09
N TYR A 69 31.24 -3.29 -35.56
CA TYR A 69 30.61 -4.60 -35.60
C TYR A 69 29.11 -4.49 -35.89
N LYS A 70 28.73 -4.75 -37.15
CA LYS A 70 27.36 -4.60 -37.65
C LYS A 70 26.32 -5.47 -36.92
N GLU A 71 26.75 -6.52 -36.30
CA GLU A 71 25.89 -7.47 -35.56
C GLU A 71 25.70 -7.03 -34.09
N TYR A 72 26.41 -5.97 -33.62
CA TYR A 72 26.29 -5.44 -32.28
C TYR A 72 24.84 -5.04 -31.98
N LYS A 73 24.29 -5.59 -30.91
CA LYS A 73 22.89 -5.38 -30.47
C LYS A 73 21.82 -5.61 -31.54
N SER A 74 22.14 -6.28 -32.69
CA SER A 74 21.20 -6.48 -33.81
C SER A 74 20.00 -7.35 -33.45
N GLN A 75 20.10 -8.20 -32.42
CA GLN A 75 19.01 -9.06 -31.95
C GLN A 75 18.04 -8.36 -30.98
N ARG A 76 18.36 -7.11 -30.55
CA ARG A 76 17.46 -6.37 -29.67
C ARG A 76 16.18 -5.99 -30.41
N PRO A 77 14.99 -6.27 -29.84
CA PRO A 77 13.72 -5.87 -30.45
C PRO A 77 13.64 -4.34 -30.53
N LYS A 78 12.96 -3.84 -31.59
CA LYS A 78 12.71 -2.41 -31.72
C LYS A 78 11.98 -1.89 -30.49
N MET A 79 12.42 -0.72 -29.98
CA MET A 79 11.77 -0.04 -28.86
C MET A 79 10.27 0.16 -29.14
N PRO A 80 9.37 -0.24 -28.24
CA PRO A 80 7.94 0.01 -28.36
C PRO A 80 7.65 1.51 -28.44
N ASP A 81 6.69 1.89 -29.30
CA ASP A 81 6.36 3.30 -29.51
C ASP A 81 5.83 3.97 -28.21
N ASP A 82 5.07 3.24 -27.41
CA ASP A 82 4.57 3.68 -26.09
C ASP A 82 5.70 3.87 -25.04
N LEU A 83 6.84 3.21 -25.19
CA LEU A 83 8.04 3.43 -24.38
C LEU A 83 8.84 4.65 -24.88
N SER A 84 8.95 4.82 -26.19
CA SER A 84 9.71 5.94 -26.76
C SER A 84 9.21 7.31 -26.26
N ILE A 85 7.88 7.49 -26.17
CA ILE A 85 7.25 8.71 -25.64
C ILE A 85 7.63 8.94 -24.17
N GLN A 86 7.77 7.87 -23.39
CA GLN A 86 8.07 7.96 -21.98
C GLN A 86 9.50 8.42 -21.68
N PHE A 87 10.44 8.24 -22.59
CA PHE A 87 11.79 8.81 -22.48
C PHE A 87 11.75 10.35 -22.47
N ASP A 88 10.96 10.95 -23.39
CA ASP A 88 10.83 12.40 -23.46
C ASP A 88 10.14 12.96 -22.20
N ILE A 89 9.13 12.26 -21.70
CA ILE A 89 8.46 12.62 -20.44
C ILE A 89 9.43 12.55 -19.25
N VAL A 90 10.29 11.52 -19.15
CA VAL A 90 11.30 11.43 -18.08
C VAL A 90 12.26 12.63 -18.13
N LYS A 91 12.72 13.04 -19.30
CA LYS A 91 13.59 14.20 -19.46
C LYS A 91 12.89 15.51 -19.04
N GLU A 92 11.60 15.65 -19.38
CA GLU A 92 10.77 16.78 -18.92
C GLU A 92 10.64 16.79 -17.40
N VAL A 93 10.42 15.64 -16.79
CA VAL A 93 10.37 15.49 -15.32
C VAL A 93 11.71 15.83 -14.68
N LEU A 94 12.83 15.32 -15.20
CA LEU A 94 14.17 15.66 -14.68
C LEU A 94 14.44 17.16 -14.75
N GLY A 95 14.01 17.84 -15.82
CA GLY A 95 14.09 19.31 -15.94
C GLY A 95 13.31 20.01 -14.83
N ALA A 96 12.09 19.57 -14.53
CA ALA A 96 11.29 20.14 -13.45
C ALA A 96 11.90 19.91 -12.06
N PHE A 97 12.55 18.77 -11.86
CA PHE A 97 13.28 18.43 -10.63
C PHE A 97 14.66 19.11 -10.54
N ASN A 98 15.04 19.91 -11.53
CA ASN A 98 16.37 20.53 -11.67
C ASN A 98 17.53 19.51 -11.60
N ILE A 99 17.32 18.32 -12.19
CA ILE A 99 18.32 17.26 -12.28
C ILE A 99 18.91 17.27 -13.69
N LYS A 100 20.23 17.41 -13.78
CA LYS A 100 20.95 17.42 -15.06
C LYS A 100 21.00 16.01 -15.66
N TYR A 101 20.73 15.94 -16.96
CA TYR A 101 20.94 14.72 -17.74
C TYR A 101 21.86 14.98 -18.93
N PHE A 102 22.52 13.93 -19.39
CA PHE A 102 23.54 13.96 -20.44
C PHE A 102 23.24 12.88 -21.47
N GLU A 103 23.37 13.24 -22.73
CA GLU A 103 23.30 12.34 -23.88
C GLU A 103 24.13 12.89 -25.03
N LEU A 104 24.84 12.03 -25.76
CA LEU A 104 25.71 12.43 -26.85
C LEU A 104 25.63 11.46 -28.03
N ASP A 105 25.59 11.99 -29.27
CA ASP A 105 25.60 11.16 -30.47
C ASP A 105 26.91 10.40 -30.61
N GLY A 106 26.83 9.12 -30.99
CA GLY A 106 27.98 8.26 -31.18
C GLY A 106 28.50 7.52 -29.93
N PHE A 107 27.96 7.82 -28.74
CA PHE A 107 28.32 7.20 -27.46
C PHE A 107 27.09 6.65 -26.74
N GLU A 108 27.29 5.66 -25.89
CA GLU A 108 26.23 5.07 -25.04
C GLU A 108 26.23 5.74 -23.65
N ALA A 109 25.10 5.60 -22.90
CA ALA A 109 24.98 6.10 -21.53
C ALA A 109 26.14 5.62 -20.62
N ASP A 110 26.57 4.39 -20.82
CA ASP A 110 27.65 3.76 -20.05
C ASP A 110 29.01 4.44 -20.30
N ASP A 111 29.29 4.88 -21.54
CA ASP A 111 30.49 5.63 -21.89
C ASP A 111 30.51 7.02 -21.22
N ILE A 112 29.32 7.66 -21.17
CA ILE A 112 29.14 8.93 -20.47
C ILE A 112 29.41 8.74 -18.97
N ILE A 113 28.83 7.71 -18.34
CA ILE A 113 29.04 7.39 -16.92
C ILE A 113 30.52 7.10 -16.64
N ALA A 114 31.17 6.29 -17.48
CA ALA A 114 32.57 5.99 -17.35
C ALA A 114 33.47 7.25 -17.42
N THR A 115 33.11 8.20 -18.28
CA THR A 115 33.81 9.49 -18.39
C THR A 115 33.58 10.36 -17.14
N PHE A 116 32.40 10.35 -16.54
CA PHE A 116 32.16 11.02 -15.26
C PHE A 116 33.00 10.42 -14.14
N VAL A 117 33.05 9.09 -14.02
CA VAL A 117 33.87 8.39 -13.02
C VAL A 117 35.35 8.81 -13.17
N GLU A 118 35.87 8.81 -14.38
CA GLU A 118 37.29 9.18 -14.64
C GLU A 118 37.59 10.66 -14.29
N LYS A 119 36.72 11.60 -14.68
CA LYS A 119 36.86 13.04 -14.39
C LYS A 119 36.68 13.40 -12.90
N LEU A 120 35.97 12.52 -12.14
CA LEU A 120 35.67 12.74 -10.72
C LEU A 120 36.63 11.99 -9.78
N LYS A 121 37.46 11.12 -10.29
CA LYS A 121 38.35 10.23 -9.52
C LYS A 121 39.21 10.96 -8.48
N ASP A 122 39.69 12.15 -8.83
CA ASP A 122 40.58 12.97 -7.98
C ASP A 122 39.80 13.97 -7.08
N LYS A 123 38.48 13.95 -7.06
CA LYS A 123 37.64 14.95 -6.33
C LYS A 123 37.30 14.55 -4.89
N ASN A 124 37.88 13.47 -4.34
CA ASN A 124 37.55 12.96 -3.00
C ASN A 124 36.04 12.74 -2.77
N LEU A 125 35.38 12.11 -3.76
CA LEU A 125 33.97 11.78 -3.76
C LEU A 125 33.76 10.27 -3.63
N GLU A 126 32.69 9.87 -2.93
CA GLU A 126 32.12 8.53 -3.00
C GLU A 126 31.18 8.45 -4.20
N ILE A 127 31.48 7.62 -5.19
CA ILE A 127 30.74 7.50 -6.44
C ILE A 127 29.86 6.25 -6.39
N SER A 128 28.54 6.40 -6.55
CA SER A 128 27.61 5.29 -6.70
C SER A 128 26.99 5.33 -8.10
N ILE A 129 27.03 4.22 -8.81
CA ILE A 129 26.43 4.09 -10.15
C ILE A 129 25.15 3.28 -10.00
N LEU A 130 24.01 3.83 -10.44
CA LEU A 130 22.73 3.12 -10.45
C LEU A 130 22.42 2.63 -11.87
N SER A 131 22.43 1.31 -12.08
CA SER A 131 22.05 0.69 -13.35
C SER A 131 21.46 -0.72 -13.14
N SER A 132 20.77 -1.26 -14.13
CA SER A 132 20.48 -2.69 -14.24
C SER A 132 21.50 -3.43 -15.11
N ASP A 133 22.41 -2.71 -15.78
CA ASP A 133 23.46 -3.25 -16.59
C ASP A 133 24.72 -3.51 -15.74
N PHE A 134 25.22 -4.74 -15.84
CA PHE A 134 26.37 -5.17 -15.07
C PHE A 134 27.71 -4.79 -15.73
N ASP A 135 27.70 -4.29 -16.95
CA ASP A 135 28.90 -3.86 -17.67
C ASP A 135 29.60 -2.70 -16.99
N LEU A 136 28.84 -1.86 -16.30
CA LEU A 136 29.35 -0.78 -15.46
C LEU A 136 30.16 -1.28 -14.24
N ALA A 137 30.11 -2.57 -13.92
CA ALA A 137 30.94 -3.13 -12.85
C ALA A 137 32.46 -3.05 -13.14
N GLN A 138 32.88 -2.89 -14.41
CA GLN A 138 34.28 -2.60 -14.78
C GLN A 138 34.81 -1.25 -14.22
N LEU A 139 33.92 -0.40 -13.70
CA LEU A 139 34.26 0.90 -13.11
C LEU A 139 34.40 0.84 -11.58
N ILE A 140 34.05 -0.29 -10.95
CA ILE A 140 34.14 -0.46 -9.49
C ILE A 140 35.60 -0.34 -9.04
N ASP A 141 35.84 0.52 -8.04
CA ASP A 141 37.15 0.79 -7.43
C ASP A 141 36.96 1.01 -5.91
N GLU A 142 37.99 1.48 -5.21
CA GLU A 142 37.94 1.75 -3.76
C GLU A 142 36.83 2.78 -3.39
N ASN A 143 36.58 3.79 -4.24
CA ASN A 143 35.62 4.85 -4.04
C ASN A 143 34.40 4.75 -4.97
N VAL A 144 34.31 3.72 -5.82
CA VAL A 144 33.22 3.53 -6.80
C VAL A 144 32.51 2.23 -6.52
N ARG A 145 31.19 2.29 -6.37
CA ARG A 145 30.33 1.11 -6.20
C ARG A 145 29.18 1.12 -7.19
N LEU A 146 28.68 -0.06 -7.54
CA LEU A 146 27.55 -0.26 -8.44
C LEU A 146 26.28 -0.66 -7.64
N LEU A 147 25.21 0.06 -7.85
CA LEU A 147 23.89 -0.20 -7.31
C LEU A 147 23.04 -0.90 -8.39
N VAL A 148 22.88 -2.22 -8.27
CA VAL A 148 22.19 -3.04 -9.28
C VAL A 148 20.75 -3.27 -8.88
N THR A 149 19.81 -3.03 -9.82
CA THR A 149 18.39 -3.33 -9.61
C THR A 149 18.10 -4.77 -10.07
N ARG A 150 17.94 -5.76 -9.16
CA ARG A 150 17.76 -7.19 -9.53
C ARG A 150 16.31 -7.67 -9.61
N LYS A 151 15.37 -7.17 -8.79
CA LYS A 151 13.94 -7.59 -8.82
C LYS A 151 13.00 -6.38 -8.70
N GLY A 152 12.20 -6.13 -9.75
CA GLY A 152 11.26 -5.02 -9.78
C GLY A 152 11.94 -3.65 -9.70
N VAL A 153 11.22 -2.64 -9.26
CA VAL A 153 11.71 -1.25 -9.03
C VAL A 153 12.16 -1.02 -7.58
N THR A 154 12.16 -2.05 -6.72
CA THR A 154 12.29 -1.86 -5.27
C THR A 154 13.50 -2.53 -4.62
N LYS A 155 14.14 -3.53 -5.22
CA LYS A 155 15.29 -4.20 -4.60
C LYS A 155 16.59 -3.79 -5.28
N ILE A 156 17.45 -3.06 -4.56
CA ILE A 156 18.77 -2.61 -5.00
C ILE A 156 19.82 -3.45 -4.27
N GLU A 157 20.78 -3.98 -5.00
CA GLU A 157 21.91 -4.72 -4.48
C GLU A 157 23.20 -3.94 -4.76
N THR A 158 24.00 -3.73 -3.72
CA THR A 158 25.24 -2.96 -3.84
C THR A 158 26.41 -3.90 -4.11
N TYR A 159 27.19 -3.58 -5.13
CA TYR A 159 28.47 -4.22 -5.45
C TYR A 159 29.61 -3.23 -5.21
N ASP A 160 30.41 -3.51 -4.21
CA ASP A 160 31.73 -2.94 -4.00
C ASP A 160 32.80 -3.88 -4.56
N ARG A 161 34.07 -3.45 -4.54
CA ARG A 161 35.20 -4.25 -5.03
C ARG A 161 35.33 -5.60 -4.32
N LYS A 162 35.10 -5.62 -3.00
CA LYS A 162 35.21 -6.84 -2.19
C LYS A 162 34.18 -7.87 -2.61
N LYS A 163 32.92 -7.48 -2.65
CA LYS A 163 31.81 -8.36 -3.05
C LYS A 163 31.96 -8.87 -4.48
N PHE A 164 32.41 -8.00 -5.40
CA PHE A 164 32.68 -8.42 -6.78
C PHE A 164 33.74 -9.52 -6.83
N ILE A 165 34.87 -9.34 -6.13
CA ILE A 165 35.97 -10.34 -6.10
C ILE A 165 35.49 -11.65 -5.45
N GLU A 166 34.68 -11.59 -4.39
CA GLU A 166 34.10 -12.78 -3.75
C GLU A 166 33.21 -13.59 -4.70
N GLU A 167 32.43 -12.90 -5.54
CA GLU A 167 31.49 -13.55 -6.46
C GLU A 167 32.15 -14.04 -7.77
N PHE A 168 33.04 -13.24 -8.38
CA PHE A 168 33.63 -13.51 -9.70
C PHE A 168 35.03 -14.11 -9.65
N GLY A 169 35.72 -13.97 -8.54
CA GLY A 169 37.09 -14.51 -8.35
C GLY A 169 38.23 -13.70 -8.95
N PHE A 170 37.97 -12.49 -9.49
CA PHE A 170 38.96 -11.60 -10.07
C PHE A 170 38.60 -10.12 -9.82
N ASP A 171 39.54 -9.21 -10.04
CA ASP A 171 39.31 -7.80 -9.80
C ASP A 171 38.39 -7.14 -10.86
N PRO A 172 37.46 -6.24 -10.51
CA PRO A 172 36.49 -5.60 -11.43
C PRO A 172 37.10 -5.03 -12.71
N GLN A 173 38.30 -4.45 -12.65
CA GLN A 173 38.98 -3.88 -13.81
C GLN A 173 39.23 -4.87 -14.95
N TYR A 174 39.21 -6.18 -14.66
CA TYR A 174 39.41 -7.25 -15.65
C TYR A 174 38.10 -7.82 -16.17
N LEU A 175 36.92 -7.22 -15.85
CA LEU A 175 35.62 -7.67 -16.34
C LEU A 175 35.55 -7.66 -17.88
N VAL A 176 36.18 -6.68 -18.50
CA VAL A 176 36.29 -6.56 -19.97
C VAL A 176 37.01 -7.76 -20.58
N ASP A 177 38.12 -8.17 -19.97
CA ASP A 177 38.90 -9.33 -20.40
C ASP A 177 38.14 -10.64 -20.20
N TYR A 178 37.39 -10.76 -19.12
CA TYR A 178 36.48 -11.87 -18.88
C TYR A 178 35.40 -11.97 -19.96
N LYS A 179 34.72 -10.86 -20.29
CA LYS A 179 33.72 -10.81 -21.35
C LYS A 179 34.28 -11.02 -22.73
N ALA A 180 35.52 -10.62 -23.00
CA ALA A 180 36.20 -10.86 -24.27
C ALA A 180 36.32 -12.38 -24.59
N LEU A 181 36.54 -13.20 -23.55
CA LEU A 181 36.59 -14.65 -23.68
C LEU A 181 35.21 -15.30 -23.70
N LEU A 182 34.34 -14.90 -22.77
CA LEU A 182 33.02 -15.50 -22.59
C LEU A 182 32.01 -15.09 -23.67
N GLY A 183 32.15 -13.87 -24.20
CA GLY A 183 31.16 -13.18 -25.01
C GLY A 183 30.10 -12.48 -24.18
N ASP A 184 29.19 -11.79 -24.85
CA ASP A 184 28.01 -11.17 -24.26
C ASP A 184 26.76 -11.42 -25.12
N VAL A 185 25.87 -12.26 -24.62
CA VAL A 185 24.64 -12.62 -25.32
C VAL A 185 23.69 -11.42 -25.45
N SER A 186 23.68 -10.49 -24.45
CA SER A 186 22.80 -9.33 -24.46
C SER A 186 23.16 -8.31 -25.54
N ASP A 187 24.46 -8.25 -25.91
CA ASP A 187 25.01 -7.37 -26.92
C ASP A 187 25.33 -8.06 -28.24
N ASN A 188 24.96 -9.35 -28.34
CA ASN A 188 25.20 -10.21 -29.51
C ASN A 188 26.71 -10.33 -29.81
N ILE A 189 27.56 -10.41 -28.77
CA ILE A 189 28.99 -10.64 -28.86
C ILE A 189 29.26 -12.12 -28.59
N GLU A 190 29.68 -12.85 -29.64
CA GLU A 190 29.92 -14.27 -29.52
C GLU A 190 31.24 -14.57 -28.81
N GLY A 191 31.18 -15.39 -27.76
CA GLY A 191 32.37 -15.85 -27.02
C GLY A 191 33.23 -16.88 -27.76
N ILE A 192 34.25 -17.34 -27.09
CA ILE A 192 35.17 -18.38 -27.63
C ILE A 192 34.61 -19.76 -27.29
N LYS A 193 34.41 -20.57 -28.35
CA LYS A 193 33.88 -21.91 -28.20
C LYS A 193 34.75 -22.79 -27.27
N GLY A 194 34.12 -23.34 -26.22
CA GLY A 194 34.81 -24.18 -25.22
C GLY A 194 35.28 -23.42 -23.97
N ILE A 195 35.13 -22.06 -23.93
CA ILE A 195 35.43 -21.26 -22.75
C ILE A 195 34.09 -20.80 -22.14
N GLY A 196 33.66 -21.45 -21.04
CA GLY A 196 32.53 -21.06 -20.24
C GLY A 196 32.93 -20.22 -19.05
N GLU A 197 31.95 -19.74 -18.28
CA GLU A 197 32.11 -18.84 -17.13
C GLU A 197 33.22 -19.25 -16.16
N LYS A 198 33.22 -20.52 -15.71
CA LYS A 198 34.22 -21.03 -14.77
C LYS A 198 35.66 -21.04 -15.33
N THR A 199 35.76 -21.28 -16.63
CA THR A 199 37.08 -21.31 -17.31
C THR A 199 37.59 -19.89 -17.51
N ALA A 200 36.75 -19.00 -18.00
CA ALA A 200 37.07 -17.58 -18.18
C ALA A 200 37.46 -16.93 -16.84
N SER A 201 36.69 -17.16 -15.76
CA SER A 201 37.01 -16.66 -14.43
C SER A 201 38.38 -17.13 -13.93
N LYS A 202 38.69 -18.42 -14.06
CA LYS A 202 40.03 -18.95 -13.69
C LYS A 202 41.16 -18.35 -14.52
N LEU A 203 40.96 -18.18 -15.82
CA LEU A 203 41.95 -17.58 -16.69
C LEU A 203 42.26 -16.15 -16.28
N ILE A 204 41.22 -15.35 -16.07
CA ILE A 204 41.35 -13.95 -15.69
C ILE A 204 41.89 -13.78 -14.26
N ALA A 205 41.47 -14.62 -13.31
CA ALA A 205 42.03 -14.61 -11.96
C ALA A 205 43.57 -14.85 -11.96
N ASN A 206 44.06 -15.76 -12.80
CA ASN A 206 45.49 -16.14 -12.86
C ASN A 206 46.35 -15.23 -13.76
N TYR A 207 45.82 -14.86 -14.93
CA TYR A 207 46.58 -14.19 -15.98
C TYR A 207 46.16 -12.73 -16.20
N LYS A 208 45.10 -12.28 -15.58
CA LYS A 208 44.55 -10.89 -15.55
C LYS A 208 44.00 -10.44 -16.90
N THR A 209 44.82 -10.29 -17.95
CA THR A 209 44.39 -9.75 -19.23
C THR A 209 44.42 -10.78 -20.34
N VAL A 210 43.61 -10.60 -21.36
CA VAL A 210 43.59 -11.50 -22.53
C VAL A 210 44.88 -11.45 -23.31
N GLU A 211 45.61 -10.32 -23.34
CA GLU A 211 46.93 -10.21 -23.95
C GLU A 211 47.94 -11.15 -23.28
N ASN A 212 47.92 -11.23 -21.94
CA ASN A 212 48.81 -12.16 -21.22
C ASN A 212 48.47 -13.64 -21.57
N ILE A 213 47.18 -13.95 -21.76
CA ILE A 213 46.73 -15.28 -22.13
C ILE A 213 47.13 -15.62 -23.57
N LEU A 214 46.97 -14.70 -24.52
CA LEU A 214 47.29 -14.88 -25.93
C LEU A 214 48.81 -14.91 -26.18
N ASN A 215 49.63 -14.30 -25.33
CA ASN A 215 51.09 -14.30 -25.40
C ASN A 215 51.70 -15.58 -24.80
N ASP A 216 50.94 -16.47 -24.16
CA ASP A 216 51.44 -17.77 -23.67
C ASP A 216 51.04 -18.90 -24.63
N PRO A 217 52.00 -19.46 -25.41
CA PRO A 217 51.72 -20.50 -26.35
C PRO A 217 51.08 -21.76 -25.75
N ASN A 218 51.41 -22.09 -24.49
CA ASN A 218 50.84 -23.26 -23.81
C ASN A 218 49.33 -23.04 -23.48
N LEU A 219 48.94 -21.82 -23.18
CA LEU A 219 47.56 -21.45 -22.93
C LEU A 219 46.77 -21.43 -24.26
N VAL A 220 47.35 -20.85 -25.30
CA VAL A 220 46.75 -20.79 -26.64
C VAL A 220 46.46 -22.20 -27.17
N GLU A 221 47.39 -23.14 -27.02
CA GLU A 221 47.19 -24.53 -27.41
C GLU A 221 46.14 -25.23 -26.51
N LYS A 222 46.31 -25.12 -25.19
CA LYS A 222 45.45 -25.78 -24.20
C LYS A 222 43.98 -25.40 -24.32
N TYR A 223 43.66 -24.16 -24.63
CA TYR A 223 42.30 -23.63 -24.72
C TYR A 223 41.86 -23.42 -26.17
N SER A 224 42.65 -23.94 -27.16
CA SER A 224 42.37 -23.87 -28.61
C SER A 224 42.07 -22.43 -29.08
N LEU A 225 42.87 -21.46 -28.64
CA LEU A 225 42.72 -20.05 -28.96
C LEU A 225 43.38 -19.66 -30.30
N SER A 226 44.17 -20.54 -30.88
CA SER A 226 44.83 -20.28 -32.17
C SER A 226 43.82 -19.99 -33.27
N GLY A 227 43.97 -18.84 -33.92
CA GLY A 227 43.05 -18.32 -34.93
C GLY A 227 41.84 -17.57 -34.40
N PHE A 228 41.73 -17.37 -33.08
CA PHE A 228 40.70 -16.53 -32.42
C PHE A 228 41.24 -15.24 -31.81
N GLU A 229 42.54 -14.95 -31.99
CA GLU A 229 43.22 -13.79 -31.39
C GLU A 229 42.53 -12.47 -31.75
N GLU A 230 42.26 -12.25 -33.03
CA GLU A 230 41.52 -11.04 -33.51
C GLU A 230 40.13 -10.96 -32.96
N LYS A 231 39.42 -12.10 -32.82
CA LYS A 231 38.08 -12.16 -32.25
C LYS A 231 38.07 -11.74 -30.79
N VAL A 232 39.02 -12.27 -29.99
CA VAL A 232 39.16 -11.94 -28.56
C VAL A 232 39.45 -10.45 -28.36
N LEU A 233 40.40 -9.89 -29.13
CA LEU A 233 40.77 -8.46 -29.05
C LEU A 233 39.61 -7.55 -29.49
N ARG A 234 38.89 -7.92 -30.58
CA ARG A 234 37.68 -7.21 -31.00
C ARG A 234 36.59 -7.27 -29.92
N ASN A 235 36.30 -8.42 -29.34
CA ASN A 235 35.35 -8.55 -28.25
C ASN A 235 35.73 -7.67 -27.07
N LYS A 236 37.03 -7.60 -26.71
CA LYS A 236 37.56 -6.71 -25.69
C LYS A 236 37.24 -5.23 -26.03
N SER A 237 37.52 -4.80 -27.28
CA SER A 237 37.23 -3.44 -27.74
C SER A 237 35.75 -3.08 -27.62
N LEU A 238 34.84 -4.02 -27.99
CA LEU A 238 33.42 -3.81 -27.93
C LEU A 238 32.86 -3.71 -26.50
N CYS A 239 33.44 -4.47 -25.56
CA CYS A 239 33.04 -4.48 -24.15
C CYS A 239 33.66 -3.33 -23.34
N MET A 240 34.70 -2.69 -23.83
CA MET A 240 35.43 -1.63 -23.12
C MET A 240 34.64 -0.33 -23.19
N LEU A 241 34.46 0.32 -22.01
CA LEU A 241 33.82 1.63 -21.93
C LEU A 241 34.80 2.75 -22.26
N VAL A 242 34.31 3.75 -23.03
CA VAL A 242 35.06 4.96 -23.37
C VAL A 242 35.05 5.90 -22.17
N ARG A 243 36.24 6.32 -21.70
CA ARG A 243 36.37 7.15 -20.48
C ARG A 243 36.74 8.62 -20.77
N ASN A 244 36.71 9.02 -22.03
CA ASN A 244 37.07 10.36 -22.49
C ASN A 244 36.07 10.94 -23.51
N VAL A 245 34.79 10.65 -23.33
CA VAL A 245 33.71 11.24 -24.13
C VAL A 245 33.80 12.77 -24.04
N PRO A 246 33.60 13.52 -25.15
CA PRO A 246 33.72 14.99 -25.15
C PRO A 246 32.50 15.64 -24.54
N ILE A 247 32.30 15.48 -23.24
CA ILE A 247 31.30 16.12 -22.42
C ILE A 247 31.94 17.07 -21.41
N GLU A 248 31.31 18.22 -21.24
CA GLU A 248 31.69 19.19 -20.22
C GLU A 248 30.62 19.27 -19.17
N PHE A 249 30.97 19.36 -17.89
CA PHE A 249 30.06 19.56 -16.77
C PHE A 249 30.78 20.31 -15.63
N ASN A 250 29.99 21.05 -14.87
CA ASN A 250 30.41 21.66 -13.63
C ASN A 250 29.81 20.86 -12.45
N LEU A 251 30.62 20.42 -11.49
CA LEU A 251 30.17 19.61 -10.35
C LEU A 251 29.07 20.33 -9.55
N GLU A 252 29.17 21.64 -9.35
CA GLU A 252 28.14 22.41 -8.60
C GLU A 252 26.78 22.43 -9.31
N GLU A 253 26.73 22.31 -10.63
CA GLU A 253 25.46 22.21 -11.38
C GLU A 253 24.77 20.85 -11.19
N LEU A 254 25.47 19.86 -10.65
CA LEU A 254 24.95 18.53 -10.33
C LEU A 254 24.47 18.43 -8.87
N ARG A 255 24.59 19.50 -8.09
CA ARG A 255 24.19 19.52 -6.68
C ARG A 255 22.68 19.26 -6.53
N VAL A 256 22.34 18.30 -5.68
CA VAL A 256 20.96 17.95 -5.40
C VAL A 256 20.29 19.12 -4.68
N SER A 257 19.25 19.68 -5.28
CA SER A 257 18.44 20.76 -4.72
C SER A 257 17.17 20.21 -4.06
N ASN A 258 16.46 21.07 -3.32
CA ASN A 258 15.16 20.73 -2.79
C ASN A 258 14.14 20.64 -3.95
N PHE A 259 13.39 19.55 -4.03
CA PHE A 259 12.40 19.28 -5.07
C PHE A 259 11.02 19.89 -4.76
N ASN A 260 10.89 20.62 -3.69
CA ASN A 260 9.64 21.28 -3.34
C ASN A 260 9.51 22.60 -4.11
N ASN A 261 9.14 22.52 -5.39
CA ASN A 261 8.95 23.69 -6.25
C ASN A 261 7.71 23.54 -7.15
N ARG A 262 7.21 24.65 -7.65
CA ARG A 262 6.02 24.75 -8.52
C ARG A 262 6.15 23.91 -9.79
N SER A 263 7.32 23.90 -10.41
CA SER A 263 7.57 23.14 -11.63
C SER A 263 7.42 21.63 -11.43
N VAL A 264 7.88 21.11 -10.28
CA VAL A 264 7.70 19.69 -9.92
C VAL A 264 6.21 19.36 -9.73
N LEU A 265 5.46 20.22 -9.04
CA LEU A 265 4.03 20.02 -8.87
C LEU A 265 3.28 20.04 -10.21
N GLU A 266 3.57 21.00 -11.08
CA GLU A 266 2.91 21.15 -12.39
C GLU A 266 3.19 19.93 -13.29
N ILE A 267 4.43 19.45 -13.36
CA ILE A 267 4.79 18.29 -14.18
C ILE A 267 4.17 16.99 -13.63
N LEU A 268 4.17 16.79 -12.32
CA LEU A 268 3.57 15.61 -11.71
C LEU A 268 2.04 15.60 -11.89
N LYS A 269 1.37 16.76 -11.87
CA LYS A 269 -0.05 16.89 -12.19
C LYS A 269 -0.35 16.63 -13.66
N LYS A 270 0.46 17.18 -14.56
CA LYS A 270 0.34 16.98 -16.01
C LYS A 270 0.27 15.49 -16.36
N TYR A 271 1.02 14.65 -15.64
CA TYR A 271 1.08 13.22 -15.85
C TYR A 271 0.32 12.39 -14.79
N GLU A 272 -0.53 13.04 -13.99
CA GLU A 272 -1.43 12.42 -12.99
C GLU A 272 -0.72 11.56 -11.94
N PHE A 273 0.49 11.95 -11.52
CA PHE A 273 1.27 11.24 -10.49
C PHE A 273 0.87 11.66 -9.06
N ASN A 274 -0.41 11.59 -8.75
CA ASN A 274 -1.00 12.05 -7.48
C ASN A 274 -0.36 11.40 -6.24
N SER A 275 0.05 10.12 -6.34
CA SER A 275 0.73 9.43 -5.25
C SER A 275 2.12 10.00 -4.94
N ILE A 276 2.85 10.46 -5.98
CA ILE A 276 4.17 11.08 -5.84
C ILE A 276 4.02 12.52 -5.31
N ILE A 277 3.03 13.26 -5.79
CA ILE A 277 2.68 14.61 -5.29
C ILE A 277 2.43 14.54 -3.78
N LYS A 278 1.63 13.56 -3.33
CA LYS A 278 1.33 13.34 -1.92
C LYS A 278 2.58 12.93 -1.12
N GLU A 279 3.43 12.07 -1.67
CA GLU A 279 4.67 11.63 -1.01
C GLU A 279 5.66 12.77 -0.81
N LEU A 280 5.77 13.68 -1.80
CA LEU A 280 6.65 14.86 -1.73
C LEU A 280 6.02 16.02 -0.95
N GLY A 281 4.76 15.91 -0.53
CA GLY A 281 4.05 16.94 0.21
C GLY A 281 3.80 18.22 -0.60
N LEU A 282 3.77 18.13 -1.94
CA LEU A 282 3.61 19.29 -2.82
C LEU A 282 2.15 19.75 -2.85
N ARG A 283 1.91 21.05 -2.62
CA ARG A 283 0.57 21.67 -2.64
C ARG A 283 0.57 22.90 -3.55
N GLU A 284 -0.53 23.12 -4.27
CA GLU A 284 -0.66 24.35 -5.11
C GLU A 284 -0.58 25.65 -4.31
N GLU A 285 -0.99 25.56 -3.05
CA GLU A 285 -1.05 26.71 -2.14
C GLU A 285 0.35 27.25 -1.81
N ASP A 286 1.37 26.38 -1.84
CA ASP A 286 2.76 26.74 -1.51
C ASP A 286 3.42 27.61 -2.60
N TYR A 287 2.74 27.84 -3.76
CA TYR A 287 3.35 28.49 -4.94
C TYR A 287 2.54 29.65 -5.53
N LYS A 288 1.49 30.15 -4.86
CA LYS A 288 0.59 31.21 -5.39
C LYS A 288 1.08 32.63 -5.18
N GLU A 289 2.19 32.88 -4.49
CA GLU A 289 2.73 34.23 -4.30
C GLU A 289 4.02 34.41 -5.10
N ASN A 290 3.94 34.91 -6.35
CA ASN A 290 4.95 35.74 -7.01
C ASN A 290 4.58 36.06 -8.46
N GLU A 291 3.46 36.74 -8.68
CA GLU A 291 3.23 37.50 -9.92
C GLU A 291 2.89 38.94 -9.58
N THR A 292 3.90 39.71 -9.14
CA THR A 292 3.96 41.14 -9.41
C THR A 292 5.34 41.68 -9.04
N LEU A 293 5.93 42.37 -10.04
CA LEU A 293 7.01 43.34 -9.95
C LEU A 293 8.49 42.89 -10.04
N PHE A 294 9.01 43.15 -11.25
CA PHE A 294 10.43 43.32 -11.53
C PHE A 294 11.10 44.28 -10.53
N GLY A 295 12.23 43.89 -9.97
CA GLY A 295 13.10 44.77 -9.20
C GLY A 295 14.24 44.03 -8.51
N LYS A 296 15.43 44.21 -9.04
CA LYS A 296 16.80 43.83 -8.67
C LYS A 296 17.10 43.55 -7.18
N SER A 297 17.80 42.43 -6.98
CA SER A 297 18.98 42.16 -6.13
C SER A 297 19.09 42.84 -4.75
N GLU A 298 19.14 42.00 -3.71
CA GLU A 298 20.24 41.92 -2.73
C GLU A 298 19.83 41.02 -1.56
N ASP A 299 20.77 40.21 -1.10
CA ASP A 299 20.82 39.42 0.13
C ASP A 299 19.54 39.32 0.97
N ASN A 300 18.80 38.20 0.85
CA ASN A 300 17.83 37.87 1.88
C ASN A 300 17.85 36.36 2.16
N LYS A 301 18.16 36.07 3.41
CA LYS A 301 17.79 34.80 4.07
C LYS A 301 16.31 34.55 3.80
N ASP A 302 15.95 33.34 3.31
CA ASP A 302 14.55 32.92 3.12
C ASP A 302 13.75 33.24 4.38
N PRO A 303 12.66 34.01 4.28
CA PRO A 303 11.73 34.16 5.38
C PRO A 303 10.95 32.84 5.51
N ASP A 304 10.94 32.28 6.71
CA ASP A 304 10.06 31.18 7.11
C ASP A 304 8.60 31.59 6.77
N PRO A 305 7.90 30.97 5.80
CA PRO A 305 6.57 31.37 5.37
C PRO A 305 5.51 31.22 6.47
N TYR A 306 5.88 30.68 7.63
CA TYR A 306 5.01 30.46 8.79
C TYR A 306 5.36 31.32 10.00
N LYS A 307 6.19 32.37 9.87
CA LYS A 307 6.36 33.34 10.93
C LYS A 307 5.10 34.20 11.03
N LEU A 308 4.21 33.81 11.94
CA LEU A 308 3.02 34.58 12.27
C LEU A 308 3.44 35.81 13.13
N ASP A 309 3.49 37.00 12.51
CA ASP A 309 3.33 38.22 13.24
C ASP A 309 1.92 38.24 13.86
N LYS A 310 1.78 38.76 15.08
CA LYS A 310 0.49 38.94 15.73
C LYS A 310 -0.44 39.73 14.80
N ILE A 311 -1.36 39.03 14.13
CA ILE A 311 -2.36 39.66 13.28
C ILE A 311 -3.52 40.06 14.17
N GLU A 312 -3.67 41.34 14.39
CA GLU A 312 -4.94 41.92 14.93
C GLU A 312 -6.01 41.73 13.85
N ILE A 313 -6.86 40.76 14.05
CA ILE A 313 -8.04 40.54 13.17
C ILE A 313 -9.01 41.66 13.43
N ASN A 314 -9.19 42.52 12.44
CA ASN A 314 -10.16 43.62 12.48
C ASN A 314 -11.55 43.10 12.90
N LYS A 315 -12.09 43.64 13.95
CA LYS A 315 -13.37 43.31 14.55
C LYS A 315 -14.50 43.44 13.54
N THR A 316 -14.95 42.34 12.96
CA THR A 316 -16.33 42.25 12.48
C THR A 316 -17.19 41.73 13.64
N ASN A 317 -18.11 42.60 14.09
CA ASN A 317 -19.06 42.33 15.14
C ASN A 317 -19.91 41.08 14.82
N ASN A 318 -19.59 39.94 15.44
CA ASN A 318 -20.58 38.91 15.69
C ASN A 318 -20.41 38.48 17.16
N ASN A 319 -21.32 38.87 18.00
CA ASN A 319 -21.49 38.42 19.37
C ASN A 319 -21.71 36.90 19.40
N LEU A 320 -20.64 36.14 19.55
CA LEU A 320 -20.70 34.74 19.90
C LEU A 320 -20.65 34.61 21.42
N GLY A 321 -21.82 34.50 22.02
CA GLY A 321 -22.01 34.36 23.48
C GLY A 321 -21.63 32.99 24.04
N GLN A 322 -20.76 32.23 23.37
CA GLN A 322 -20.22 30.95 23.89
C GLN A 322 -18.73 30.89 23.66
N LYS A 323 -18.00 30.42 24.68
CA LYS A 323 -16.59 30.19 24.62
C LYS A 323 -16.29 29.05 23.64
N LYS A 324 -15.84 29.39 22.43
CA LYS A 324 -15.46 28.43 21.39
C LYS A 324 -13.97 28.52 21.08
N ALA A 325 -13.35 27.39 20.79
CA ALA A 325 -11.97 27.29 20.31
C ALA A 325 -11.88 26.35 19.12
N ILE A 326 -11.00 26.68 18.17
CA ILE A 326 -10.69 25.81 17.03
C ILE A 326 -9.29 25.25 17.26
N VAL A 327 -9.15 23.94 17.16
CA VAL A 327 -7.87 23.25 17.25
C VAL A 327 -7.61 22.53 15.91
N TYR A 328 -6.85 23.17 15.07
CA TYR A 328 -6.51 22.64 13.74
C TYR A 328 -5.17 21.91 13.77
N ILE A 329 -5.11 20.70 13.22
CA ILE A 329 -3.95 19.80 13.31
C ILE A 329 -3.41 19.50 11.93
N LEU A 330 -2.12 19.75 11.73
CA LEU A 330 -1.35 19.21 10.63
C LEU A 330 -0.64 17.93 11.08
N SER A 331 -0.95 16.82 10.45
CA SER A 331 -0.39 15.53 10.80
C SER A 331 -0.27 14.61 9.58
N ASP A 332 0.62 13.64 9.68
CA ASP A 332 0.54 12.41 8.88
C ASP A 332 -0.16 11.29 9.69
N ASP A 333 -0.20 10.06 9.15
CA ASP A 333 -0.87 8.92 9.80
C ASP A 333 -0.30 8.56 11.19
N ARG A 334 0.92 8.99 11.52
CA ARG A 334 1.61 8.62 12.78
C ARG A 334 2.05 9.79 13.64
N LYS A 335 2.30 10.95 13.05
CA LYS A 335 2.92 12.09 13.75
C LYS A 335 2.11 13.35 13.58
N VAL A 336 2.00 14.10 14.66
CA VAL A 336 1.51 15.47 14.62
C VAL A 336 2.68 16.37 14.26
N ASN A 337 2.51 17.19 13.23
CA ASN A 337 3.52 18.12 12.78
C ASN A 337 3.35 19.48 13.49
N LYS A 338 2.17 20.07 13.37
CA LYS A 338 1.84 21.35 13.98
C LYS A 338 0.40 21.36 14.48
N VAL A 339 0.14 22.15 15.51
CA VAL A 339 -1.19 22.43 16.05
C VAL A 339 -1.41 23.93 16.05
N TYR A 340 -2.55 24.36 15.53
CA TYR A 340 -3.00 25.75 15.54
C TYR A 340 -4.23 25.88 16.44
N LEU A 341 -4.12 26.69 17.47
CA LEU A 341 -5.23 27.02 18.36
C LEU A 341 -5.75 28.42 18.06
N LEU A 342 -6.98 28.54 17.57
CA LEU A 342 -7.70 29.80 17.46
C LEU A 342 -8.64 29.95 18.67
N LYS A 343 -8.36 30.92 19.51
CA LYS A 343 -9.16 31.27 20.69
C LYS A 343 -9.27 32.78 20.82
N ASP A 344 -10.45 33.32 21.09
CA ASP A 344 -10.69 34.76 21.32
C ASP A 344 -10.13 35.69 20.22
N ASN A 345 -10.10 35.19 18.94
CA ASN A 345 -9.48 35.82 17.75
C ASN A 345 -7.94 35.87 17.74
N GLU A 346 -7.29 35.16 18.64
CA GLU A 346 -5.84 34.98 18.63
C GLU A 346 -5.51 33.58 18.13
N VAL A 347 -4.49 33.47 17.27
CA VAL A 347 -3.96 32.20 16.75
C VAL A 347 -2.65 31.86 17.42
N TYR A 348 -2.57 30.70 18.02
CA TYR A 348 -1.35 30.15 18.63
C TYR A 348 -0.88 28.95 17.78
N GLU A 349 0.38 28.94 17.41
CA GLU A 349 1.02 27.82 16.71
C GLU A 349 1.89 27.02 17.67
N PHE A 350 1.83 25.68 17.56
CA PHE A 350 2.66 24.74 18.32
C PHE A 350 3.33 23.77 17.33
N ASP A 351 4.66 23.77 17.28
CA ASP A 351 5.45 22.87 16.44
C ASP A 351 5.84 21.62 17.23
N PHE A 352 5.31 20.46 16.82
CA PHE A 352 5.57 19.15 17.43
C PHE A 352 6.67 18.36 16.71
N LEU A 353 7.14 18.81 15.54
CA LEU A 353 8.26 18.18 14.83
C LEU A 353 9.59 18.43 15.53
N ASN A 354 9.76 19.63 16.09
CA ASN A 354 10.98 20.06 16.77
C ASN A 354 10.76 20.05 18.28
N ASN A 355 10.70 18.86 18.90
CA ASN A 355 10.43 18.66 20.34
C ASN A 355 11.27 19.53 21.30
N LEU A 356 12.37 20.13 20.83
CA LEU A 356 13.24 21.04 21.60
C LEU A 356 12.71 22.48 21.72
N PHE A 357 11.66 22.85 20.95
CA PHE A 357 11.17 24.22 20.83
C PHE A 357 9.65 24.38 21.03
N LEU A 358 8.99 23.42 21.71
CA LEU A 358 7.62 23.67 22.17
C LEU A 358 7.64 24.97 23.00
N ASP A 359 6.91 25.97 22.53
CA ASP A 359 6.81 27.27 23.24
C ASP A 359 6.21 27.05 24.62
N HIS A 360 7.08 26.83 25.61
CA HIS A 360 6.69 26.62 27.01
C HIS A 360 5.80 27.74 27.55
N LYS A 361 5.81 28.93 26.93
CA LYS A 361 5.01 30.08 27.36
C LYS A 361 3.52 29.91 27.00
N ASN A 362 3.21 29.32 25.86
CA ASN A 362 1.83 29.20 25.37
C ASN A 362 1.23 27.79 25.63
N LEU A 363 2.03 26.78 25.94
CA LEU A 363 1.58 25.41 26.23
C LEU A 363 0.49 25.37 27.36
N PRO A 364 0.56 26.15 28.47
CA PRO A 364 -0.52 26.19 29.45
C PRO A 364 -1.86 26.64 28.88
N ILE A 365 -1.86 27.50 27.86
CA ILE A 365 -3.08 27.93 27.15
C ILE A 365 -3.72 26.76 26.43
N LEU A 366 -2.93 26.00 25.66
CA LEU A 366 -3.42 24.82 24.97
C LEU A 366 -3.99 23.79 25.95
N LYS A 367 -3.25 23.44 27.01
CA LYS A 367 -3.72 22.53 28.07
C LYS A 367 -5.04 23.01 28.70
N SER A 368 -5.13 24.28 29.06
CA SER A 368 -6.34 24.86 29.65
C SER A 368 -7.53 24.77 28.71
N VAL A 369 -7.32 25.04 27.41
CA VAL A 369 -8.41 24.94 26.40
C VAL A 369 -8.83 23.50 26.22
N LEU A 370 -7.89 22.58 26.07
CA LEU A 370 -8.21 21.16 25.81
C LEU A 370 -8.98 20.54 26.97
N SER A 371 -8.57 20.80 28.21
CA SER A 371 -9.17 20.23 29.43
C SER A 371 -10.46 20.91 29.88
N SER A 372 -10.86 22.05 29.29
CA SER A 372 -12.05 22.79 29.70
C SER A 372 -13.33 22.14 29.20
N GLU A 373 -14.32 21.93 30.09
CA GLU A 373 -15.70 21.55 29.75
C GLU A 373 -16.54 22.73 29.23
N ASP A 374 -16.18 23.97 29.65
CA ASP A 374 -16.91 25.19 29.30
C ASP A 374 -16.60 25.70 27.88
N ILE A 375 -15.51 25.20 27.27
CA ILE A 375 -15.07 25.61 25.94
C ILE A 375 -15.46 24.52 24.93
N GLU A 376 -16.35 24.85 24.00
CA GLU A 376 -16.69 24.01 22.86
C GLU A 376 -15.54 24.01 21.85
N LYS A 377 -15.11 22.84 21.39
CA LYS A 377 -13.97 22.71 20.47
C LYS A 377 -14.39 22.09 19.13
N TYR A 378 -13.88 22.69 18.07
CA TYR A 378 -13.93 22.15 16.70
C TYR A 378 -12.52 21.77 16.28
N THR A 379 -12.39 20.65 15.59
CA THR A 379 -11.11 20.16 15.06
C THR A 379 -11.29 19.56 13.66
N ASN A 380 -10.19 19.31 12.98
CA ASN A 380 -10.16 18.56 11.72
C ASN A 380 -9.70 17.11 11.92
N ASN A 381 -9.18 16.73 13.09
CA ASN A 381 -8.70 15.37 13.36
C ASN A 381 -8.68 15.09 14.87
N LEU A 382 -9.79 14.58 15.38
CA LEU A 382 -9.97 14.33 16.81
C LEU A 382 -9.03 13.24 17.36
N LYS A 383 -8.78 12.18 16.58
CA LYS A 383 -7.86 11.11 17.00
C LYS A 383 -6.44 11.63 17.18
N MET A 384 -5.94 12.49 16.28
CA MET A 384 -4.64 13.14 16.45
C MET A 384 -4.64 14.17 17.58
N LEU A 385 -5.79 14.79 17.87
CA LEU A 385 -5.91 15.68 19.03
C LEU A 385 -5.73 14.92 20.35
N TYR A 386 -6.25 13.71 20.48
CA TYR A 386 -5.96 12.85 21.63
C TYR A 386 -4.46 12.52 21.75
N LYS A 387 -3.78 12.31 20.65
CA LYS A 387 -2.32 12.07 20.64
C LYS A 387 -1.54 13.30 21.10
N VAL A 388 -1.95 14.50 20.68
CA VAL A 388 -1.39 15.77 21.20
C VAL A 388 -1.59 15.88 22.70
N ALA A 389 -2.79 15.64 23.17
CA ALA A 389 -3.15 15.75 24.58
C ALA A 389 -2.36 14.76 25.46
N ASP A 390 -2.21 13.53 24.99
CA ASP A 390 -1.37 12.51 25.66
C ASP A 390 0.10 12.94 25.74
N PHE A 391 0.65 13.48 24.64
CA PHE A 391 2.03 13.98 24.61
C PHE A 391 2.28 15.13 25.59
N ILE A 392 1.31 16.04 25.74
CA ILE A 392 1.43 17.18 26.65
C ILE A 392 0.83 16.92 28.05
N ASP A 393 0.43 15.69 28.34
CA ASP A 393 -0.18 15.27 29.60
C ASP A 393 -1.40 16.12 30.00
N CYS A 394 -2.47 16.04 29.22
CA CYS A 394 -3.76 16.66 29.51
C CYS A 394 -4.95 15.89 28.91
N ASP A 395 -6.15 16.13 29.42
CA ASP A 395 -7.38 15.58 28.87
C ASP A 395 -7.93 16.43 27.73
N VAL A 396 -8.79 15.82 26.88
CA VAL A 396 -9.57 16.50 25.85
C VAL A 396 -11.04 16.37 26.20
N LYS A 397 -11.71 17.51 26.42
CA LYS A 397 -13.11 17.58 26.79
C LYS A 397 -13.89 18.47 25.83
N ASN A 398 -15.19 18.22 25.71
CA ASN A 398 -16.16 19.03 24.97
C ASN A 398 -15.74 19.34 23.50
N VAL A 399 -15.36 18.30 22.74
CA VAL A 399 -15.19 18.42 21.29
C VAL A 399 -16.50 18.06 20.63
N THR A 400 -17.07 18.97 19.85
CA THR A 400 -18.40 18.82 19.23
C THR A 400 -18.34 18.72 17.72
N LEU A 401 -17.18 18.98 17.10
CA LEU A 401 -16.97 18.84 15.67
C LEU A 401 -15.57 18.31 15.34
N ASP A 402 -15.54 17.22 14.56
CA ASP A 402 -14.44 16.83 13.70
C ASP A 402 -14.89 16.99 12.24
N SER A 403 -14.30 17.95 11.53
CA SER A 403 -14.75 18.32 10.18
C SER A 403 -14.45 17.22 9.15
N THR A 404 -13.41 16.43 9.34
CA THR A 404 -13.07 15.31 8.44
C THR A 404 -14.07 14.18 8.58
N LEU A 405 -14.43 13.81 9.82
CA LEU A 405 -15.48 12.81 10.08
C LEU A 405 -16.85 13.31 9.60
N ALA A 406 -17.17 14.57 9.82
CA ALA A 406 -18.41 15.16 9.33
C ALA A 406 -18.50 15.09 7.79
N PHE A 407 -17.44 15.48 7.09
CA PHE A 407 -17.43 15.46 5.63
C PHE A 407 -17.49 14.04 5.05
N TYR A 408 -16.76 13.10 5.67
CA TYR A 408 -16.85 11.69 5.31
C TYR A 408 -18.27 11.13 5.44
N LEU A 409 -19.04 11.51 6.46
CA LEU A 409 -20.44 11.10 6.59
C LEU A 409 -21.36 11.78 5.57
N ILE A 410 -21.01 13.00 5.14
CA ILE A 410 -21.76 13.73 4.12
C ILE A 410 -21.59 13.08 2.74
N ASP A 411 -20.37 12.70 2.35
CA ASP A 411 -20.10 11.97 1.10
C ASP A 411 -18.91 11.02 1.28
N PRO A 412 -19.13 9.73 1.58
CA PRO A 412 -18.07 8.77 1.85
C PRO A 412 -17.29 8.29 0.61
N ASP A 413 -17.76 8.63 -0.60
CA ASP A 413 -17.15 8.21 -1.86
C ASP A 413 -16.10 9.23 -2.37
N LEU A 414 -15.86 10.33 -1.66
CA LEU A 414 -14.87 11.32 -2.02
C LEU A 414 -13.43 10.84 -1.74
N GLU A 415 -12.49 11.29 -2.58
CA GLU A 415 -11.06 10.99 -2.41
C GLU A 415 -10.38 11.91 -1.38
N SER A 416 -10.93 13.11 -1.15
CA SER A 416 -10.42 14.14 -0.25
C SER A 416 -11.51 14.66 0.67
N PHE A 417 -11.16 14.87 1.94
CA PHE A 417 -12.04 15.41 2.98
C PHE A 417 -11.51 16.76 3.51
N SER A 418 -10.96 17.60 2.62
CA SER A 418 -10.45 18.93 2.95
C SER A 418 -11.59 19.92 3.23
N LEU A 419 -11.34 20.95 4.04
CA LEU A 419 -12.32 22.02 4.28
C LEU A 419 -12.67 22.81 3.01
N LYS A 420 -11.72 22.94 2.09
CA LYS A 420 -11.93 23.55 0.77
C LYS A 420 -12.93 22.76 -0.08
N ASP A 421 -12.86 21.42 -0.07
CA ASP A 421 -13.82 20.59 -0.80
C ASP A 421 -15.17 20.60 -0.09
N LEU A 422 -15.20 20.61 1.23
CA LEU A 422 -16.41 20.73 2.02
C LEU A 422 -17.12 22.07 1.76
N SER A 423 -16.39 23.19 1.68
CA SER A 423 -16.98 24.50 1.37
C SER A 423 -17.67 24.51 0.00
N LYS A 424 -17.01 23.95 -1.02
CA LYS A 424 -17.59 23.78 -2.36
C LYS A 424 -18.85 22.90 -2.35
N TYR A 425 -18.77 21.75 -1.63
CA TYR A 425 -19.89 20.83 -1.50
C TYR A 425 -21.13 21.50 -0.86
N LEU A 426 -20.90 22.34 0.13
CA LEU A 426 -21.95 23.10 0.82
C LEU A 426 -22.35 24.41 0.10
N ASN A 427 -21.79 24.70 -1.08
CA ASN A 427 -21.96 25.95 -1.82
C ASN A 427 -21.63 27.19 -0.98
N ILE A 428 -20.59 27.11 -0.16
CA ILE A 428 -20.04 28.22 0.61
C ILE A 428 -18.90 28.83 -0.16
N ASP A 429 -19.03 30.08 -0.58
CA ASP A 429 -17.96 30.84 -1.20
C ASP A 429 -16.99 31.30 -0.12
N TYR A 430 -15.83 30.65 -0.01
CA TYR A 430 -14.79 30.95 0.97
C TYR A 430 -13.41 30.78 0.35
N GLU A 431 -12.55 31.78 0.53
CA GLU A 431 -11.21 31.79 0.01
C GLU A 431 -10.22 31.24 1.06
N PHE A 432 -9.54 30.16 0.75
CA PHE A 432 -8.50 29.54 1.57
C PHE A 432 -7.13 29.91 1.02
N LYS A 433 -6.41 30.79 1.68
CA LYS A 433 -5.04 31.23 1.32
C LYS A 433 -3.97 30.56 2.18
N ASN A 434 -4.32 30.26 3.43
CA ASN A 434 -3.40 29.70 4.42
C ASN A 434 -4.18 28.88 5.46
N ILE A 435 -3.45 28.27 6.39
CA ILE A 435 -4.00 27.41 7.44
C ILE A 435 -4.90 28.16 8.43
N GLN A 436 -4.72 29.45 8.57
CA GLN A 436 -5.55 30.28 9.45
C GLN A 436 -6.95 30.42 8.87
N ASP A 437 -7.07 30.50 7.55
CA ASP A 437 -8.36 30.55 6.87
C ASP A 437 -9.15 29.26 7.11
N GLU A 438 -8.47 28.09 7.22
CA GLU A 438 -9.11 26.82 7.58
C GLU A 438 -9.66 26.86 9.02
N SER A 439 -8.89 27.39 9.96
CA SER A 439 -9.34 27.59 11.35
C SER A 439 -10.50 28.59 11.43
N MET A 440 -10.43 29.70 10.67
CA MET A 440 -11.50 30.69 10.61
C MET A 440 -12.75 30.12 9.94
N PHE A 441 -12.62 29.32 8.88
CA PHE A 441 -13.74 28.64 8.25
C PHE A 441 -14.47 27.73 9.25
N LEU A 442 -13.76 26.93 10.05
CA LEU A 442 -14.36 26.11 11.10
C LEU A 442 -15.07 26.94 12.16
N LYS A 443 -14.50 28.09 12.54
CA LYS A 443 -15.14 29.02 13.47
C LYS A 443 -16.47 29.55 12.92
N ASP A 444 -16.47 29.98 11.67
CA ASP A 444 -17.62 30.65 11.05
C ASP A 444 -18.71 29.67 10.60
N TYR A 445 -18.32 28.50 10.14
CA TYR A 445 -19.21 27.53 9.49
C TYR A 445 -19.35 26.19 10.22
N GLY A 446 -18.61 25.90 11.27
CA GLY A 446 -18.69 24.64 12.02
C GLY A 446 -20.10 24.38 12.55
N GLY A 447 -20.80 25.40 13.06
CA GLY A 447 -22.21 25.30 13.47
C GLY A 447 -23.13 24.90 12.31
N LYS A 448 -22.92 25.45 11.10
CA LYS A 448 -23.71 25.11 9.90
C LYS A 448 -23.47 23.69 9.43
N ILE A 449 -22.23 23.18 9.61
CA ILE A 449 -21.90 21.78 9.29
C ILE A 449 -22.68 20.85 10.22
N ILE A 450 -22.74 21.17 11.52
CA ILE A 450 -23.53 20.39 12.51
C ILE A 450 -25.03 20.46 12.17
N GLU A 451 -25.57 21.63 11.79
CA GLU A 451 -26.95 21.78 11.35
C GLU A 451 -27.26 20.96 10.09
N TYR A 452 -26.31 20.93 9.13
CA TYR A 452 -26.42 20.09 7.94
C TYR A 452 -26.48 18.60 8.30
N LEU A 453 -25.62 18.13 9.20
CA LEU A 453 -25.67 16.72 9.68
C LEU A 453 -27.01 16.40 10.34
N LYS A 454 -27.59 17.32 11.10
CA LYS A 454 -28.91 17.16 11.71
C LYS A 454 -30.01 17.07 10.65
N LYS A 455 -30.01 18.00 9.68
CA LYS A 455 -30.97 18.04 8.57
C LYS A 455 -30.94 16.77 7.74
N GLU A 456 -29.74 16.21 7.50
CA GLU A 456 -29.54 15.00 6.70
C GLU A 456 -29.73 13.71 7.53
N ASN A 457 -30.12 13.77 8.80
CA ASN A 457 -30.23 12.62 9.72
C ASN A 457 -28.91 11.82 9.87
N LEU A 458 -27.77 12.51 9.81
CA LEU A 458 -26.42 11.93 10.00
C LEU A 458 -25.87 12.20 11.40
N PHE A 459 -26.53 13.06 12.18
CA PHE A 459 -25.99 13.57 13.45
C PHE A 459 -25.82 12.48 14.50
N PHE A 460 -26.72 11.50 14.58
CA PHE A 460 -26.55 10.37 15.50
C PHE A 460 -25.27 9.57 15.18
N VAL A 461 -25.07 9.20 13.90
CA VAL A 461 -23.85 8.48 13.50
C VAL A 461 -22.60 9.29 13.79
N PHE A 462 -22.66 10.61 13.58
CA PHE A 462 -21.55 11.50 13.85
C PHE A 462 -21.24 11.62 15.35
N ASN A 463 -22.25 11.99 16.16
CA ASN A 463 -22.09 12.38 17.56
C ASN A 463 -21.96 11.18 18.51
N ASP A 464 -22.74 10.11 18.26
CA ASP A 464 -22.85 8.97 19.19
C ASP A 464 -22.01 7.77 18.76
N ILE A 465 -21.51 7.76 17.50
CA ILE A 465 -20.66 6.68 16.99
C ILE A 465 -19.25 7.22 16.67
N GLU A 466 -19.10 8.11 15.66
CA GLU A 466 -17.77 8.42 15.11
C GLU A 466 -16.92 9.31 16.04
N LEU A 467 -17.50 10.35 16.65
CA LEU A 467 -16.74 11.21 17.57
C LEU A 467 -16.17 10.43 18.76
N PRO A 468 -16.98 9.70 19.57
CA PRO A 468 -16.44 8.96 20.71
C PRO A 468 -15.53 7.81 20.29
N LEU A 469 -15.76 7.18 19.13
CA LEU A 469 -14.89 6.14 18.60
C LEU A 469 -13.45 6.63 18.38
N SER A 470 -13.25 7.91 18.07
CA SER A 470 -11.89 8.47 17.90
C SER A 470 -11.02 8.28 19.15
N ARG A 471 -11.60 8.37 20.35
CA ARG A 471 -10.88 8.09 21.61
C ARG A 471 -10.55 6.61 21.74
N VAL A 472 -11.50 5.74 21.45
CA VAL A 472 -11.30 4.28 21.51
C VAL A 472 -10.16 3.85 20.61
N LEU A 473 -10.17 4.34 19.35
CA LEU A 473 -9.13 3.99 18.37
C LEU A 473 -7.75 4.54 18.77
N PHE A 474 -7.70 5.73 19.33
CA PHE A 474 -6.45 6.27 19.88
C PHE A 474 -5.89 5.37 20.98
N GLU A 475 -6.70 4.91 21.94
CA GLU A 475 -6.25 4.03 23.02
C GLU A 475 -5.84 2.63 22.51
N MET A 476 -6.57 2.10 21.51
CA MET A 476 -6.18 0.85 20.84
C MET A 476 -4.81 0.98 20.16
N GLU A 477 -4.60 2.06 19.41
CA GLU A 477 -3.32 2.33 18.72
C GLU A 477 -2.18 2.54 19.73
N LYS A 478 -2.44 3.24 20.85
CA LYS A 478 -1.48 3.47 21.92
C LYS A 478 -1.12 2.18 22.66
N THR A 479 -2.11 1.36 22.96
CA THR A 479 -1.92 0.08 23.67
C THR A 479 -1.18 -0.94 22.80
N GLY A 480 -1.62 -1.13 21.56
CA GLY A 480 -1.08 -2.16 20.65
C GLY A 480 -1.32 -3.59 21.18
N ILE A 481 -0.77 -4.60 20.52
CA ILE A 481 -0.86 -6.01 20.88
C ILE A 481 0.52 -6.63 21.06
N SER A 482 0.68 -7.51 22.04
CA SER A 482 1.93 -8.24 22.28
C SER A 482 2.13 -9.33 21.23
N VAL A 483 3.40 -9.51 20.82
CA VAL A 483 3.82 -10.50 19.84
C VAL A 483 5.04 -11.23 20.39
N ASP A 484 5.00 -12.56 20.40
CA ASP A 484 6.15 -13.39 20.77
C ASP A 484 7.16 -13.45 19.62
N VAL A 485 8.15 -12.57 19.67
CA VAL A 485 9.20 -12.44 18.64
C VAL A 485 10.02 -13.72 18.49
N GLU A 486 10.32 -14.42 19.59
CA GLU A 486 11.11 -15.65 19.55
C GLU A 486 10.32 -16.81 18.95
N TYR A 487 9.02 -16.87 19.21
CA TYR A 487 8.13 -17.81 18.54
C TYR A 487 8.10 -17.58 17.03
N PHE A 488 7.95 -16.32 16.59
CA PHE A 488 7.94 -15.98 15.17
C PHE A 488 9.26 -16.31 14.47
N LYS A 489 10.41 -16.16 15.11
CA LYS A 489 11.72 -16.57 14.55
C LYS A 489 11.77 -18.08 14.30
N LYS A 490 11.30 -18.90 15.27
CA LYS A 490 11.22 -20.35 15.09
C LYS A 490 10.25 -20.74 13.98
N LEU A 491 9.12 -20.06 13.91
CA LEU A 491 8.12 -20.27 12.85
C LEU A 491 8.67 -19.89 11.47
N GLU A 492 9.52 -18.86 11.38
CA GLU A 492 10.21 -18.46 10.14
C GLU A 492 11.17 -19.54 9.66
N GLU A 493 11.92 -20.18 10.56
CA GLU A 493 12.79 -21.31 10.21
C GLU A 493 11.98 -22.50 9.69
N GLU A 494 10.86 -22.83 10.34
CA GLU A 494 9.98 -23.93 9.96
C GLU A 494 9.35 -23.70 8.57
N ILE A 495 8.79 -22.49 8.31
CA ILE A 495 8.14 -22.20 7.05
C ILE A 495 9.17 -22.12 5.90
N ASN A 496 10.35 -21.57 6.15
CA ASN A 496 11.41 -21.50 5.14
C ASN A 496 11.90 -22.89 4.74
N LYS A 497 12.00 -23.84 5.68
CA LYS A 497 12.32 -25.23 5.39
C LYS A 497 11.26 -25.85 4.45
N ARG A 498 9.98 -25.66 4.76
CA ARG A 498 8.88 -26.16 3.94
C ARG A 498 8.86 -25.52 2.53
N ILE A 499 9.10 -24.22 2.45
CA ILE A 499 9.21 -23.50 1.17
C ILE A 499 10.34 -24.08 0.31
N GLN A 500 11.51 -24.38 0.89
CA GLN A 500 12.63 -24.99 0.19
C GLN A 500 12.32 -26.42 -0.29
N GLU A 501 11.65 -27.23 0.52
CA GLU A 501 11.20 -28.59 0.13
C GLU A 501 10.26 -28.50 -1.09
N LEU A 502 9.29 -27.61 -1.06
CA LEU A 502 8.35 -27.38 -2.17
C LEU A 502 9.07 -26.90 -3.43
N GLU A 503 10.02 -25.97 -3.29
CA GLU A 503 10.79 -25.45 -4.42
C GLU A 503 11.57 -26.55 -5.14
N LEU A 504 12.26 -27.41 -4.39
CA LEU A 504 13.00 -28.55 -4.93
C LEU A 504 12.07 -29.53 -5.66
N GLU A 505 10.91 -29.85 -5.06
CA GLU A 505 9.95 -30.76 -5.65
C GLU A 505 9.30 -30.19 -6.93
N ILE A 506 8.97 -28.90 -6.91
CA ILE A 506 8.45 -28.19 -8.09
C ILE A 506 9.47 -28.22 -9.23
N PHE A 507 10.76 -27.96 -8.95
CA PHE A 507 11.81 -28.01 -9.97
C PHE A 507 12.05 -29.43 -10.48
N ARG A 508 11.96 -30.43 -9.61
CA ARG A 508 12.04 -31.84 -10.00
C ARG A 508 10.93 -32.20 -10.98
N LEU A 509 9.69 -31.81 -10.71
CA LEU A 509 8.53 -32.09 -11.57
C LEU A 509 8.55 -31.26 -12.86
N ALA A 510 9.07 -30.05 -12.83
CA ALA A 510 9.20 -29.17 -14.00
C ALA A 510 10.38 -29.58 -14.92
N GLY A 511 11.37 -30.28 -14.40
CA GLY A 511 12.61 -30.59 -15.10
C GLY A 511 13.57 -29.41 -15.28
N ILE A 512 13.21 -28.22 -14.82
CA ILE A 512 13.98 -26.97 -14.92
C ILE A 512 13.78 -26.11 -13.67
N SER A 513 14.77 -25.27 -13.36
CA SER A 513 14.64 -24.25 -12.33
C SER A 513 14.08 -22.96 -12.94
N PHE A 514 13.15 -22.32 -12.25
CA PHE A 514 12.50 -21.08 -12.69
C PHE A 514 11.96 -20.28 -11.50
N ASN A 515 11.60 -19.02 -11.71
CA ASN A 515 10.97 -18.24 -10.66
C ASN A 515 9.46 -18.56 -10.54
N ILE A 516 9.10 -19.36 -9.52
CA ILE A 516 7.72 -19.83 -9.26
C ILE A 516 6.74 -18.66 -9.01
N LEU A 517 7.23 -17.53 -8.52
CA LEU A 517 6.43 -16.32 -8.29
C LEU A 517 6.21 -15.49 -9.55
N SER A 518 7.03 -15.71 -10.61
CA SER A 518 6.87 -15.04 -11.88
C SER A 518 5.72 -15.67 -12.67
N SER A 519 4.62 -14.96 -12.86
CA SER A 519 3.47 -15.45 -13.64
C SER A 519 3.86 -15.83 -15.06
N LYS A 520 4.80 -15.10 -15.69
CA LYS A 520 5.26 -15.38 -17.06
C LYS A 520 6.08 -16.67 -17.14
N GLN A 521 7.07 -16.85 -16.25
CA GLN A 521 7.89 -18.06 -16.23
C GLN A 521 7.06 -19.29 -15.85
N LEU A 522 6.16 -19.16 -14.88
CA LEU A 522 5.26 -20.23 -14.51
C LEU A 522 4.32 -20.60 -15.65
N ALA A 523 3.75 -19.63 -16.38
CA ALA A 523 2.91 -19.91 -17.54
C ALA A 523 3.68 -20.69 -18.62
N SER A 524 4.91 -20.28 -18.92
CA SER A 524 5.77 -21.01 -19.87
C SER A 524 6.06 -22.44 -19.40
N VAL A 525 6.36 -22.64 -18.11
CA VAL A 525 6.58 -24.00 -17.57
C VAL A 525 5.31 -24.85 -17.67
N LEU A 526 4.16 -24.33 -17.26
CA LEU A 526 2.92 -25.10 -17.25
C LEU A 526 2.43 -25.43 -18.67
N TYR A 527 2.45 -24.45 -19.57
CA TYR A 527 1.79 -24.57 -20.87
C TYR A 527 2.75 -24.96 -22.01
N ASP A 528 4.01 -24.51 -21.99
CA ASP A 528 4.95 -24.73 -23.07
C ASP A 528 5.90 -25.92 -22.77
N VAL A 529 6.35 -26.09 -21.51
CA VAL A 529 7.25 -27.21 -21.12
C VAL A 529 6.46 -28.45 -20.73
N LEU A 530 5.46 -28.32 -19.85
CA LEU A 530 4.64 -29.47 -19.39
C LEU A 530 3.46 -29.77 -20.32
N GLY A 531 3.15 -28.87 -21.28
CA GLY A 531 2.11 -29.08 -22.28
C GLY A 531 0.68 -29.10 -21.71
N LEU A 532 0.41 -28.46 -20.57
CA LEU A 532 -0.92 -28.45 -19.99
C LEU A 532 -1.88 -27.61 -20.84
N GLU A 533 -3.14 -28.02 -20.91
CA GLU A 533 -4.17 -27.29 -21.64
C GLU A 533 -4.47 -25.96 -20.96
N ARG A 534 -4.48 -24.87 -21.76
CA ARG A 534 -4.80 -23.53 -21.23
C ARG A 534 -6.31 -23.40 -20.97
N PRO A 535 -6.72 -22.98 -19.76
CA PRO A 535 -8.14 -22.68 -19.48
C PRO A 535 -8.73 -21.64 -20.44
N LYS A 536 -9.98 -21.79 -20.84
CA LYS A 536 -10.66 -20.88 -21.78
C LYS A 536 -10.64 -19.43 -21.28
N GLY A 537 -10.04 -18.54 -22.07
CA GLY A 537 -9.94 -17.11 -21.76
C GLY A 537 -8.81 -16.70 -20.81
N ALA A 538 -8.01 -17.66 -20.31
CA ALA A 538 -6.95 -17.38 -19.33
C ALA A 538 -5.68 -16.77 -19.94
N LYS A 539 -5.48 -16.83 -21.26
CA LYS A 539 -4.21 -16.49 -21.93
C LYS A 539 -3.02 -17.10 -21.16
N ASP A 540 -2.07 -16.27 -20.71
CA ASP A 540 -0.91 -16.70 -19.92
C ASP A 540 -1.08 -16.39 -18.41
N SER A 541 -2.32 -16.27 -17.92
CA SER A 541 -2.57 -16.00 -16.51
C SER A 541 -2.34 -17.25 -15.66
N THR A 542 -1.64 -17.07 -14.53
CA THR A 542 -1.38 -18.09 -13.51
C THR A 542 -1.89 -17.63 -12.14
N GLY A 543 -2.96 -16.85 -12.12
CA GLY A 543 -3.62 -16.43 -10.87
C GLY A 543 -4.20 -17.63 -10.12
N SER A 544 -4.41 -17.48 -8.81
CA SER A 544 -4.88 -18.58 -7.94
C SER A 544 -6.17 -19.24 -8.44
N GLY A 545 -7.14 -18.47 -8.96
CA GLY A 545 -8.38 -19.01 -9.53
C GLY A 545 -8.13 -19.93 -10.73
N ILE A 546 -7.17 -19.57 -11.61
CA ILE A 546 -6.83 -20.37 -12.78
C ILE A 546 -6.07 -21.64 -12.37
N LEU A 547 -5.15 -21.53 -11.39
CA LEU A 547 -4.43 -22.70 -10.89
C LEU A 547 -5.40 -23.72 -10.25
N LEU A 548 -6.42 -23.25 -9.53
CA LEU A 548 -7.46 -24.12 -8.98
C LEU A 548 -8.31 -24.81 -10.06
N GLU A 549 -8.59 -24.15 -11.21
CA GLU A 549 -9.31 -24.78 -12.33
C GLU A 549 -8.52 -25.96 -12.96
N ILE A 550 -7.19 -25.94 -12.86
CA ILE A 550 -6.29 -26.96 -13.43
C ILE A 550 -5.61 -27.84 -12.38
N GLU A 551 -6.03 -27.76 -11.11
CA GLU A 551 -5.37 -28.44 -9.99
C GLU A 551 -5.23 -29.96 -10.22
N GLY A 552 -6.24 -30.61 -10.80
CA GLY A 552 -6.23 -32.04 -11.08
C GLY A 552 -5.44 -32.47 -12.31
N LEU A 553 -4.91 -31.56 -13.13
CA LEU A 553 -4.25 -31.90 -14.38
C LEU A 553 -2.79 -32.36 -14.22
N HIS A 554 -2.09 -31.89 -13.19
CA HIS A 554 -0.68 -32.24 -12.96
C HIS A 554 -0.30 -32.07 -11.48
N PRO A 555 0.50 -33.00 -10.89
CA PRO A 555 0.88 -32.95 -9.48
C PRO A 555 1.70 -31.72 -9.07
N ILE A 556 2.26 -30.97 -10.02
CA ILE A 556 2.99 -29.72 -9.77
C ILE A 556 2.07 -28.58 -9.28
N ILE A 557 0.79 -28.59 -9.70
CA ILE A 557 -0.14 -27.47 -9.46
C ILE A 557 -0.44 -27.26 -7.98
N PRO A 558 -0.86 -28.27 -7.19
CA PRO A 558 -1.09 -28.10 -5.75
C PRO A 558 0.18 -27.65 -5.02
N LEU A 559 1.37 -28.12 -5.43
CA LEU A 559 2.64 -27.68 -4.83
C LEU A 559 2.91 -26.18 -5.11
N ILE A 560 2.61 -25.69 -6.31
CA ILE A 560 2.76 -24.27 -6.66
C ILE A 560 1.77 -23.41 -5.85
N ILE A 561 0.54 -23.88 -5.68
CA ILE A 561 -0.48 -23.18 -4.87
C ILE A 561 0.01 -23.08 -3.42
N GLU A 562 0.46 -24.19 -2.81
CA GLU A 562 1.02 -24.23 -1.47
C GLU A 562 2.25 -23.33 -1.34
N TYR A 563 3.23 -23.45 -2.25
CA TYR A 563 4.43 -22.61 -2.26
C TYR A 563 4.10 -21.11 -2.26
N ARG A 564 3.23 -20.66 -3.18
CA ARG A 564 2.83 -19.25 -3.27
C ARG A 564 2.09 -18.78 -2.01
N HIS A 565 1.26 -19.64 -1.43
CA HIS A 565 0.57 -19.36 -0.18
C HIS A 565 1.55 -19.16 0.98
N LEU A 566 2.48 -20.11 1.17
CA LEU A 566 3.48 -20.03 2.26
C LEU A 566 4.41 -18.83 2.10
N VAL A 567 4.89 -18.55 0.89
CA VAL A 567 5.74 -17.36 0.63
C VAL A 567 4.97 -16.07 0.96
N LYS A 568 3.68 -16.00 0.64
CA LYS A 568 2.83 -14.84 1.00
C LYS A 568 2.69 -14.71 2.51
N LEU A 569 2.42 -15.80 3.24
CA LEU A 569 2.31 -15.78 4.70
C LEU A 569 3.63 -15.38 5.37
N ASN A 570 4.75 -15.92 4.90
CA ASN A 570 6.07 -15.58 5.41
C ASN A 570 6.36 -14.08 5.22
N ASN A 571 6.25 -13.57 4.00
CA ASN A 571 6.57 -12.18 3.67
C ASN A 571 5.61 -11.15 4.30
N THR A 572 4.35 -11.52 4.53
CA THR A 572 3.34 -10.59 5.03
C THR A 572 3.29 -10.58 6.56
N TYR A 573 3.48 -11.73 7.20
CA TYR A 573 3.28 -11.90 8.64
C TYR A 573 4.53 -12.40 9.36
N ILE A 574 5.03 -13.60 9.04
CA ILE A 574 6.00 -14.30 9.88
C ILE A 574 7.32 -13.56 9.96
N SER A 575 7.90 -13.19 8.81
CA SER A 575 9.15 -12.42 8.74
C SER A 575 8.92 -10.92 9.02
N ALA A 576 7.76 -10.35 8.62
CA ALA A 576 7.55 -8.90 8.68
C ALA A 576 7.16 -8.39 10.08
N LEU A 577 6.26 -9.07 10.80
CA LEU A 577 5.69 -8.59 12.06
C LEU A 577 6.73 -8.40 13.17
N PRO A 578 7.71 -9.29 13.39
CA PRO A 578 8.75 -9.08 14.41
C PRO A 578 9.53 -7.78 14.25
N HIS A 579 9.76 -7.35 13.01
CA HIS A 579 10.48 -6.10 12.71
C HIS A 579 9.66 -4.82 12.97
N LEU A 580 8.33 -4.96 13.10
CA LEU A 580 7.41 -3.85 13.35
C LEU A 580 7.08 -3.67 14.84
N VAL A 581 7.55 -4.57 15.70
CA VAL A 581 7.39 -4.44 17.16
C VAL A 581 8.17 -3.22 17.64
N SER A 582 7.49 -2.34 18.38
CA SER A 582 8.09 -1.13 18.93
C SER A 582 9.13 -1.48 20.00
N LYS A 583 10.31 -0.89 19.92
CA LYS A 583 11.37 -1.08 20.94
C LYS A 583 11.02 -0.43 22.28
N GLU A 584 10.15 0.58 22.26
CA GLU A 584 9.75 1.34 23.46
C GLU A 584 8.68 0.58 24.26
N THR A 585 7.70 0.01 23.57
CA THR A 585 6.54 -0.65 24.21
C THR A 585 6.63 -2.18 24.23
N GLY A 586 7.49 -2.77 23.38
CA GLY A 586 7.53 -4.21 23.17
C GLY A 586 6.29 -4.76 22.45
N ARG A 587 5.44 -3.89 21.88
CA ARG A 587 4.15 -4.26 21.29
C ARG A 587 4.07 -3.83 19.82
N LEU A 588 3.17 -4.44 19.09
CA LEU A 588 2.86 -4.13 17.70
C LEU A 588 1.69 -3.14 17.66
N HIS A 589 1.88 -2.01 16.97
CA HIS A 589 0.89 -0.94 16.86
C HIS A 589 0.42 -0.81 15.41
N THR A 590 -0.85 -1.07 15.18
CA THR A 590 -1.51 -0.78 13.90
C THR A 590 -2.11 0.63 13.91
N ILE A 591 -2.49 1.16 12.76
CA ILE A 591 -3.22 2.43 12.62
C ILE A 591 -4.62 2.11 12.13
N TYR A 592 -5.65 2.55 12.84
CA TYR A 592 -7.04 2.43 12.44
C TYR A 592 -7.54 3.70 11.74
N HIS A 593 -8.14 3.55 10.57
CA HIS A 593 -8.76 4.64 9.82
C HIS A 593 -10.28 4.53 9.93
N GLN A 594 -10.92 5.59 10.43
CA GLN A 594 -12.38 5.72 10.46
C GLN A 594 -12.95 6.06 9.08
N ILE A 595 -12.14 6.71 8.25
CA ILE A 595 -12.44 7.11 6.87
C ILE A 595 -11.72 6.19 5.88
N GLY A 596 -12.18 6.14 4.64
CA GLY A 596 -11.51 5.39 3.57
C GLY A 596 -12.17 4.06 3.20
N THR A 597 -13.35 3.78 3.77
CA THR A 597 -14.27 2.74 3.25
C THR A 597 -15.64 3.35 3.09
N ALA A 598 -16.30 3.11 1.96
CA ALA A 598 -17.64 3.69 1.71
C ALA A 598 -18.76 3.03 2.53
N THR A 599 -18.49 1.94 3.25
CA THR A 599 -19.46 1.21 4.08
C THR A 599 -19.43 1.57 5.57
N GLY A 600 -18.49 2.41 6.00
CA GLY A 600 -18.30 2.70 7.43
C GLY A 600 -17.40 1.70 8.17
N ARG A 601 -16.95 0.63 7.53
CA ARG A 601 -15.99 -0.29 8.16
C ARG A 601 -14.66 0.41 8.44
N LEU A 602 -14.00 0.04 9.53
CA LEU A 602 -12.63 0.47 9.83
C LEU A 602 -11.65 -0.19 8.86
N ARG A 603 -10.54 0.47 8.60
CA ARG A 603 -9.40 -0.08 7.87
C ARG A 603 -8.16 0.01 8.75
N SER A 604 -7.38 -1.08 8.83
CA SER A 604 -6.10 -1.05 9.54
C SER A 604 -4.91 -1.05 8.57
N THR A 605 -3.83 -0.34 8.96
CA THR A 605 -2.59 -0.23 8.17
C THR A 605 -1.37 -0.19 9.08
N ASN A 606 -0.23 -0.52 8.53
CA ASN A 606 1.10 -0.38 9.14
C ASN A 606 1.27 -1.08 10.51
N PRO A 607 1.00 -2.41 10.64
CA PRO A 607 0.56 -3.36 9.62
C PRO A 607 -0.97 -3.50 9.55
N ASN A 608 -1.50 -4.12 8.46
CA ASN A 608 -2.91 -4.49 8.40
C ASN A 608 -3.16 -5.76 9.23
N LEU A 609 -3.74 -5.60 10.41
CA LEU A 609 -4.10 -6.71 11.32
C LEU A 609 -5.53 -7.24 11.13
N GLN A 610 -6.33 -6.61 10.25
CA GLN A 610 -7.69 -7.11 9.95
C GLN A 610 -7.71 -8.30 8.99
N ASN A 611 -6.58 -8.62 8.34
CA ASN A 611 -6.46 -9.71 7.38
C ASN A 611 -5.63 -10.89 7.91
N LEU A 612 -5.58 -11.09 9.23
CA LEU A 612 -4.88 -12.24 9.83
C LEU A 612 -5.47 -13.56 9.28
N PRO A 613 -4.64 -14.51 8.86
CA PRO A 613 -5.10 -15.78 8.31
C PRO A 613 -5.77 -16.63 9.42
N VAL A 614 -6.91 -17.27 9.05
CA VAL A 614 -7.77 -18.00 10.00
C VAL A 614 -8.18 -19.40 9.53
N LYS A 615 -7.69 -19.88 8.36
CA LYS A 615 -8.29 -21.05 7.69
C LYS A 615 -7.40 -22.28 7.60
N ASP A 616 -6.12 -22.19 7.88
CA ASP A 616 -5.18 -23.29 7.72
C ASP A 616 -4.23 -23.42 8.91
N GLU A 617 -3.43 -24.47 8.93
CA GLU A 617 -2.47 -24.77 10.00
C GLU A 617 -1.49 -23.60 10.23
N TRP A 618 -0.97 -23.00 9.15
CA TRP A 618 -0.04 -21.88 9.25
C TRP A 618 -0.73 -20.60 9.76
N GLY A 619 -1.98 -20.38 9.37
CA GLY A 619 -2.79 -19.29 9.93
C GLY A 619 -2.97 -19.44 11.44
N PHE A 620 -3.26 -20.64 11.91
CA PHE A 620 -3.35 -20.91 13.37
C PHE A 620 -2.00 -20.72 14.09
N LYS A 621 -0.89 -21.16 13.49
CA LYS A 621 0.46 -20.92 14.04
C LYS A 621 0.78 -19.41 14.10
N ILE A 622 0.38 -18.63 13.10
CA ILE A 622 0.54 -17.18 13.14
C ILE A 622 -0.25 -16.57 14.30
N GLN A 623 -1.49 -17.02 14.54
CA GLN A 623 -2.31 -16.54 15.65
C GLN A 623 -1.75 -16.91 17.04
N GLU A 624 -1.06 -18.04 17.19
CA GLU A 624 -0.37 -18.43 18.43
C GLU A 624 0.71 -17.44 18.84
N GLY A 625 1.32 -16.76 17.88
CA GLY A 625 2.34 -15.73 18.14
C GLY A 625 1.81 -14.40 18.67
N PHE A 626 0.48 -14.17 18.68
CA PHE A 626 -0.14 -13.01 19.30
C PHE A 626 -0.58 -13.35 20.71
N THR A 627 0.00 -12.71 21.73
CA THR A 627 -0.15 -13.08 23.14
C THR A 627 -0.66 -11.90 23.98
N ALA A 628 -1.09 -12.18 25.20
CA ALA A 628 -1.25 -11.16 26.24
C ALA A 628 0.12 -10.62 26.68
N SER A 629 0.14 -9.47 27.37
CA SER A 629 1.37 -8.79 27.80
C SER A 629 2.21 -9.58 28.77
N ASP A 630 1.58 -10.35 29.63
CA ASP A 630 2.22 -11.13 30.70
C ASP A 630 1.33 -12.32 31.16
N GLU A 631 1.81 -13.12 32.09
CA GLU A 631 1.12 -14.32 32.59
C GLU A 631 -0.14 -14.02 33.43
N ASN A 632 -0.36 -12.78 33.84
CA ASN A 632 -1.54 -12.38 34.61
C ASN A 632 -2.68 -11.92 33.69
N ASN A 633 -2.41 -11.68 32.42
CA ASN A 633 -3.38 -11.26 31.44
C ASN A 633 -3.72 -12.39 30.45
N LEU A 634 -4.94 -12.33 29.94
CA LEU A 634 -5.43 -13.23 28.89
C LEU A 634 -6.00 -12.40 27.74
N LEU A 635 -5.98 -12.98 26.54
CA LEU A 635 -6.73 -12.47 25.42
C LEU A 635 -8.15 -13.00 25.48
N LEU A 636 -9.13 -12.13 25.24
CA LEU A 636 -10.53 -12.47 25.06
C LEU A 636 -10.95 -12.05 23.64
N SER A 637 -11.58 -12.95 22.91
CA SER A 637 -12.26 -12.66 21.63
C SER A 637 -13.77 -12.65 21.84
N ALA A 638 -14.44 -11.66 21.24
CA ALA A 638 -15.88 -11.55 21.19
C ALA A 638 -16.32 -11.27 19.75
N ASP A 639 -16.99 -12.22 19.12
CA ASP A 639 -17.38 -12.20 17.70
C ASP A 639 -18.90 -12.23 17.55
N TYR A 640 -19.44 -11.31 16.71
CA TYR A 640 -20.86 -11.32 16.40
C TYR A 640 -21.24 -12.50 15.50
N SER A 641 -22.08 -13.36 15.99
CA SER A 641 -22.59 -14.52 15.26
C SER A 641 -23.58 -14.12 14.18
N GLN A 642 -23.18 -14.26 12.91
CA GLN A 642 -24.03 -14.04 11.72
C GLN A 642 -24.72 -12.67 11.68
N ILE A 643 -24.02 -11.59 12.07
CA ILE A 643 -24.60 -10.25 12.23
C ILE A 643 -25.30 -9.76 10.95
N GLU A 644 -24.69 -9.96 9.76
CA GLU A 644 -25.25 -9.50 8.50
C GLU A 644 -26.59 -10.20 8.16
N LEU A 645 -26.73 -11.50 8.49
CA LEU A 645 -28.00 -12.22 8.32
C LEU A 645 -29.07 -11.77 9.31
N ARG A 646 -28.69 -11.43 10.54
CA ARG A 646 -29.60 -10.87 11.55
C ARG A 646 -30.11 -9.48 11.16
N ILE A 647 -29.21 -8.66 10.60
CA ILE A 647 -29.57 -7.35 10.04
C ILE A 647 -30.48 -7.52 8.83
N LEU A 648 -30.22 -8.48 7.94
CA LEU A 648 -31.11 -8.79 6.83
C LEU A 648 -32.51 -9.22 7.31
N ALA A 649 -32.61 -10.07 8.35
CA ALA A 649 -33.87 -10.46 8.95
C ALA A 649 -34.63 -9.23 9.47
N HIS A 650 -33.93 -8.32 10.14
CA HIS A 650 -34.54 -7.07 10.64
C HIS A 650 -35.00 -6.14 9.49
N LEU A 651 -34.16 -5.91 8.48
CA LEU A 651 -34.49 -5.00 7.37
C LEU A 651 -35.58 -5.56 6.45
N SER A 652 -35.56 -6.88 6.19
CA SER A 652 -36.56 -7.53 5.32
C SER A 652 -37.88 -7.83 6.01
N GLN A 653 -37.91 -7.87 7.34
CA GLN A 653 -39.07 -8.31 8.15
C GLN A 653 -39.62 -9.68 7.68
N ASP A 654 -38.73 -10.54 7.12
CA ASP A 654 -39.12 -11.88 6.68
C ASP A 654 -39.45 -12.78 7.88
N LYS A 655 -40.67 -13.23 7.96
CA LYS A 655 -41.19 -14.01 9.10
C LYS A 655 -40.42 -15.32 9.29
N ASN A 656 -40.12 -16.02 8.21
CA ASN A 656 -39.43 -17.30 8.28
C ASN A 656 -37.98 -17.14 8.74
N LEU A 657 -37.32 -16.05 8.32
CA LEU A 657 -35.97 -15.74 8.72
C LEU A 657 -35.92 -15.27 10.18
N ILE A 658 -36.87 -14.44 10.61
CA ILE A 658 -37.01 -13.99 12.00
C ILE A 658 -37.28 -15.18 12.91
N ASP A 659 -38.26 -16.05 12.58
CA ASP A 659 -38.62 -17.23 13.38
C ASP A 659 -37.41 -18.17 13.57
N ALA A 660 -36.63 -18.37 12.52
CA ALA A 660 -35.40 -19.18 12.61
C ALA A 660 -34.40 -18.64 13.66
N PHE A 661 -34.19 -17.32 13.67
CA PHE A 661 -33.30 -16.71 14.66
C PHE A 661 -33.87 -16.69 16.09
N LEU A 662 -35.17 -16.44 16.22
CA LEU A 662 -35.84 -16.49 17.54
C LEU A 662 -35.83 -17.90 18.16
N ASN A 663 -35.94 -18.93 17.33
CA ASN A 663 -35.85 -20.33 17.75
C ASN A 663 -34.42 -20.86 17.88
N ASN A 664 -33.40 -20.01 17.67
CA ASN A 664 -31.97 -20.37 17.75
C ASN A 664 -31.57 -21.47 16.77
N GLU A 665 -32.24 -21.54 15.60
CA GLU A 665 -31.92 -22.53 14.57
C GLU A 665 -30.65 -22.20 13.81
N ASP A 666 -29.96 -23.21 13.32
CA ASP A 666 -28.82 -23.03 12.39
C ASP A 666 -29.37 -22.61 11.02
N ILE A 667 -29.32 -21.32 10.71
CA ILE A 667 -29.84 -20.75 9.47
C ILE A 667 -29.22 -21.37 8.21
N HIS A 668 -27.94 -21.77 8.24
CA HIS A 668 -27.31 -22.42 7.11
C HIS A 668 -27.81 -23.83 6.91
N LYS A 669 -28.01 -24.57 8.03
CA LYS A 669 -28.62 -25.89 8.00
C LYS A 669 -30.08 -25.82 7.51
N ARG A 670 -30.86 -24.87 8.01
CA ARG A 670 -32.24 -24.66 7.59
C ARG A 670 -32.33 -24.32 6.10
N THR A 671 -31.47 -23.38 5.62
CA THR A 671 -31.39 -23.06 4.19
C THR A 671 -30.99 -24.28 3.36
N ALA A 672 -30.09 -25.14 3.84
CA ALA A 672 -29.72 -26.37 3.15
C ALA A 672 -30.94 -27.33 2.99
N MET A 673 -31.71 -27.51 4.06
CA MET A 673 -32.94 -28.35 4.01
C MET A 673 -33.90 -27.83 2.95
N GLU A 674 -34.12 -26.53 2.90
CA GLU A 674 -35.11 -25.93 2.01
C GLU A 674 -34.62 -25.84 0.55
N VAL A 675 -33.41 -25.41 0.32
CA VAL A 675 -32.86 -25.22 -1.03
C VAL A 675 -32.59 -26.57 -1.71
N PHE A 676 -32.08 -27.55 -0.96
CA PHE A 676 -31.74 -28.88 -1.50
C PHE A 676 -32.86 -29.93 -1.28
N ASN A 677 -33.99 -29.51 -0.63
CA ASN A 677 -35.12 -30.38 -0.28
C ASN A 677 -34.68 -31.62 0.52
N LEU A 678 -33.92 -31.38 1.62
CA LEU A 678 -33.39 -32.40 2.50
C LEU A 678 -34.10 -32.39 3.86
N SER A 679 -34.16 -33.54 4.51
CA SER A 679 -34.52 -33.66 5.93
C SER A 679 -33.32 -33.21 6.82
N ASP A 680 -33.59 -32.96 8.10
CA ASP A 680 -32.58 -32.51 9.08
C ASP A 680 -31.37 -33.45 9.18
N VAL A 681 -31.59 -34.75 9.09
CA VAL A 681 -30.56 -35.79 9.18
C VAL A 681 -29.73 -35.96 7.88
N GLU A 682 -30.26 -35.50 6.75
CA GLU A 682 -29.62 -35.58 5.45
C GLU A 682 -28.68 -34.39 5.15
N VAL A 683 -28.69 -33.35 6.00
CA VAL A 683 -27.85 -32.19 5.79
C VAL A 683 -26.42 -32.51 6.23
N SER A 684 -25.59 -32.87 5.28
CA SER A 684 -24.16 -33.04 5.49
C SER A 684 -23.46 -31.67 5.73
N LYS A 685 -22.24 -31.72 6.30
CA LYS A 685 -21.38 -30.55 6.49
C LYS A 685 -21.12 -29.80 5.16
N GLU A 686 -20.99 -30.53 4.06
CA GLU A 686 -20.82 -29.98 2.71
C GLU A 686 -22.05 -29.21 2.25
N LYS A 687 -23.24 -29.79 2.38
CA LYS A 687 -24.50 -29.14 2.02
C LYS A 687 -24.76 -27.89 2.87
N ARG A 688 -24.44 -27.97 4.16
CA ARG A 688 -24.48 -26.79 5.05
C ARG A 688 -23.51 -25.67 4.57
N ASN A 689 -22.31 -26.03 4.12
CA ASN A 689 -21.35 -25.06 3.59
C ASN A 689 -21.81 -24.44 2.25
N LEU A 690 -22.42 -25.23 1.37
CA LEU A 690 -23.06 -24.74 0.14
C LEU A 690 -24.18 -23.75 0.46
N ALA A 691 -25.05 -24.07 1.41
CA ALA A 691 -26.11 -23.17 1.87
C ALA A 691 -25.55 -21.89 2.51
N LYS A 692 -24.42 -21.97 3.23
CA LYS A 692 -23.68 -20.80 3.72
C LYS A 692 -23.26 -19.90 2.56
N ALA A 693 -22.72 -20.47 1.49
CA ALA A 693 -22.32 -19.70 0.30
C ALA A 693 -23.54 -19.06 -0.40
N ILE A 694 -24.69 -19.74 -0.45
CA ILE A 694 -25.93 -19.19 -0.98
C ILE A 694 -26.43 -18.02 -0.13
N ASN A 695 -26.51 -18.17 1.20
CA ASN A 695 -26.96 -17.14 2.13
C ASN A 695 -26.14 -15.85 1.96
N PHE A 696 -24.80 -15.96 2.00
CA PHE A 696 -23.93 -14.80 1.80
C PHE A 696 -23.99 -14.27 0.37
N GLY A 697 -24.04 -15.16 -0.62
CA GLY A 697 -24.16 -14.76 -2.01
C GLY A 697 -25.37 -13.86 -2.25
N ILE A 698 -26.52 -14.18 -1.66
CA ILE A 698 -27.76 -13.40 -1.81
C ILE A 698 -27.64 -12.03 -1.13
N ILE A 699 -27.03 -11.94 0.07
CA ILE A 699 -26.74 -10.67 0.73
C ILE A 699 -25.87 -9.77 -0.18
N TYR A 700 -24.91 -10.39 -0.90
CA TYR A 700 -24.03 -9.69 -1.81
C TYR A 700 -24.57 -9.52 -3.25
N GLY A 701 -25.86 -9.85 -3.47
CA GLY A 701 -26.53 -9.70 -4.78
C GLY A 701 -25.93 -10.61 -5.86
N ILE A 702 -25.60 -11.87 -5.53
CA ILE A 702 -24.99 -12.81 -6.46
C ILE A 702 -25.96 -13.16 -7.61
N SER A 703 -25.45 -13.18 -8.84
CA SER A 703 -26.18 -13.68 -10.00
C SER A 703 -26.12 -15.21 -10.11
N PRO A 704 -27.05 -15.85 -10.86
CA PRO A 704 -26.96 -17.29 -11.14
C PRO A 704 -25.62 -17.72 -11.74
N TYR A 705 -25.01 -16.89 -12.59
CA TYR A 705 -23.67 -17.11 -13.12
C TYR A 705 -22.59 -17.07 -12.02
N GLY A 706 -22.63 -16.06 -11.12
CA GLY A 706 -21.70 -15.97 -10.01
C GLY A 706 -21.79 -17.15 -9.06
N LEU A 707 -23.03 -17.56 -8.72
CA LEU A 707 -23.26 -18.70 -7.85
C LEU A 707 -22.85 -20.02 -8.50
N SER A 708 -23.09 -20.23 -9.80
CA SER A 708 -22.66 -21.43 -10.53
C SER A 708 -21.15 -21.59 -10.51
N LYS A 709 -20.39 -20.50 -10.70
CA LYS A 709 -18.92 -20.50 -10.61
C LYS A 709 -18.43 -20.83 -9.19
N GLN A 710 -19.08 -20.26 -8.16
CA GLN A 710 -18.67 -20.46 -6.78
C GLN A 710 -18.95 -21.87 -6.26
N LEU A 711 -20.03 -22.50 -6.73
CA LEU A 711 -20.45 -23.84 -6.28
C LEU A 711 -20.01 -24.98 -7.24
N GLY A 712 -19.48 -24.66 -8.43
CA GLY A 712 -19.12 -25.66 -9.45
C GLY A 712 -20.32 -26.38 -10.08
N ILE A 713 -21.49 -25.70 -10.15
CA ILE A 713 -22.76 -26.27 -10.68
C ILE A 713 -23.16 -25.55 -11.99
N SER A 714 -24.21 -26.05 -12.67
CA SER A 714 -24.75 -25.37 -13.85
C SER A 714 -25.39 -24.02 -13.50
N LYS A 715 -25.51 -23.13 -14.48
CA LYS A 715 -26.15 -21.81 -14.29
C LYS A 715 -27.65 -21.97 -14.02
N GLU A 716 -28.27 -22.97 -14.64
CA GLU A 716 -29.66 -23.34 -14.51
C GLU A 716 -29.93 -23.81 -13.05
N GLU A 717 -29.12 -24.72 -12.54
CA GLU A 717 -29.23 -25.22 -11.16
C GLU A 717 -29.00 -24.10 -10.12
N ALA A 718 -28.01 -23.23 -10.36
CA ALA A 718 -27.80 -22.05 -9.51
C ALA A 718 -29.01 -21.10 -9.51
N GLY A 719 -29.65 -20.93 -10.67
CA GLY A 719 -30.90 -20.18 -10.80
C GLY A 719 -32.06 -20.79 -9.96
N GLU A 720 -32.25 -22.10 -10.04
CA GLU A 720 -33.24 -22.81 -9.23
C GLU A 720 -33.01 -22.67 -7.72
N TYR A 721 -31.74 -22.71 -7.27
CA TYR A 721 -31.40 -22.53 -5.85
C TYR A 721 -31.77 -21.12 -5.36
N ILE A 722 -31.51 -20.10 -6.17
CA ILE A 722 -31.89 -18.71 -5.86
C ILE A 722 -33.41 -18.55 -5.83
N GLU A 723 -34.14 -19.15 -6.77
CA GLU A 723 -35.60 -19.13 -6.79
C GLU A 723 -36.22 -19.82 -5.57
N ARG A 724 -35.72 -21.02 -5.19
CA ARG A 724 -36.17 -21.74 -3.98
C ARG A 724 -35.88 -20.93 -2.71
N TYR A 725 -34.72 -20.28 -2.64
CA TYR A 725 -34.38 -19.38 -1.53
C TYR A 725 -35.43 -18.24 -1.40
N PHE A 726 -35.72 -17.53 -2.48
CA PHE A 726 -36.67 -16.41 -2.45
C PHE A 726 -38.14 -16.88 -2.25
N LYS A 727 -38.46 -18.09 -2.69
CA LYS A 727 -39.77 -18.70 -2.36
C LYS A 727 -39.92 -18.98 -0.86
N ARG A 728 -38.81 -19.35 -0.21
CA ARG A 728 -38.77 -19.57 1.25
C ARG A 728 -38.73 -18.27 2.04
N TYR A 729 -38.01 -17.29 1.56
CA TYR A 729 -37.82 -16.00 2.21
C TYR A 729 -38.33 -14.85 1.32
N PRO A 730 -39.66 -14.75 1.14
CA PRO A 730 -40.25 -13.76 0.22
C PRO A 730 -40.00 -12.32 0.66
N GLY A 731 -39.97 -12.02 1.98
CA GLY A 731 -39.66 -10.72 2.51
C GLY A 731 -38.26 -10.25 2.17
N VAL A 732 -37.29 -11.17 2.03
CA VAL A 732 -35.93 -10.83 1.58
C VAL A 732 -35.95 -10.35 0.13
N LYS A 733 -36.73 -10.99 -0.75
CA LYS A 733 -36.90 -10.56 -2.13
C LYS A 733 -37.55 -9.17 -2.22
N GLU A 734 -38.63 -8.97 -1.49
CA GLU A 734 -39.33 -7.67 -1.43
C GLU A 734 -38.42 -6.57 -0.94
N TYR A 735 -37.60 -6.83 0.07
CA TYR A 735 -36.59 -5.89 0.57
C TYR A 735 -35.56 -5.54 -0.50
N ILE A 736 -35.01 -6.54 -1.22
CA ILE A 736 -34.04 -6.32 -2.29
C ILE A 736 -34.63 -5.44 -3.40
N ASP A 737 -35.82 -5.77 -3.88
CA ASP A 737 -36.50 -5.04 -4.96
C ASP A 737 -36.80 -3.59 -4.51
N LYS A 738 -37.24 -3.40 -3.26
CA LYS A 738 -37.51 -2.10 -2.66
C LYS A 738 -36.22 -1.27 -2.55
N GLN A 739 -35.11 -1.86 -2.06
CA GLN A 739 -33.83 -1.15 -1.91
C GLN A 739 -33.30 -0.66 -3.26
N ILE A 740 -33.40 -1.47 -4.32
CA ILE A 740 -32.97 -1.04 -5.67
C ILE A 740 -33.84 0.12 -6.15
N THR A 741 -35.16 0.05 -5.94
CA THR A 741 -36.08 1.11 -6.34
C THR A 741 -35.83 2.40 -5.58
N GLU A 742 -35.70 2.35 -4.26
CA GLU A 742 -35.42 3.51 -3.43
C GLU A 742 -34.05 4.12 -3.74
N ALA A 743 -33.02 3.28 -3.97
CA ALA A 743 -31.70 3.75 -4.36
C ALA A 743 -31.71 4.45 -5.73
N LYS A 744 -32.60 4.01 -6.65
CA LYS A 744 -32.77 4.66 -7.95
C LYS A 744 -33.46 6.01 -7.82
N GLU A 745 -34.46 6.12 -6.98
CA GLU A 745 -35.24 7.36 -6.75
C GLU A 745 -34.46 8.40 -5.95
N LYS A 746 -33.74 7.97 -4.88
CA LYS A 746 -33.06 8.86 -3.94
C LYS A 746 -31.59 9.09 -4.28
N GLY A 747 -30.99 8.27 -5.14
CA GLY A 747 -29.54 8.29 -5.44
C GLY A 747 -28.66 7.76 -4.30
N GLU A 748 -29.24 7.26 -3.20
CA GLU A 748 -28.54 6.82 -2.00
C GLU A 748 -29.22 5.66 -1.29
N THR A 749 -28.45 4.99 -0.41
CA THR A 749 -28.97 4.03 0.58
C THR A 749 -28.49 4.41 1.98
N ARG A 750 -29.16 3.89 3.02
CA ARG A 750 -28.84 4.20 4.42
C ARG A 750 -28.82 2.96 5.31
N THR A 751 -27.96 3.00 6.34
CA THR A 751 -27.97 2.03 7.44
C THR A 751 -29.16 2.25 8.36
N ILE A 752 -29.39 1.30 9.28
CA ILE A 752 -30.43 1.42 10.34
C ILE A 752 -30.23 2.66 11.24
N PHE A 753 -28.99 3.19 11.31
CA PHE A 753 -28.64 4.39 12.08
C PHE A 753 -28.60 5.66 11.22
N GLY A 754 -28.86 5.55 9.91
CA GLY A 754 -28.90 6.70 9.00
C GLY A 754 -27.60 7.00 8.25
N ARG A 755 -26.50 6.23 8.43
CA ARG A 755 -25.27 6.41 7.65
C ARG A 755 -25.60 6.27 6.17
N ARG A 756 -25.20 7.26 5.39
CA ARG A 756 -25.52 7.39 3.97
C ARG A 756 -24.44 6.79 3.08
N ARG A 757 -24.87 6.23 1.94
CA ARG A 757 -24.00 5.90 0.82
C ARG A 757 -24.67 6.26 -0.50
N PHE A 758 -23.98 6.99 -1.37
CA PHE A 758 -24.45 7.30 -2.71
C PHE A 758 -24.35 6.07 -3.63
N ILE A 759 -25.36 5.89 -4.50
CA ILE A 759 -25.38 4.79 -5.45
C ILE A 759 -25.38 5.37 -6.86
N ARG A 760 -24.22 5.29 -7.51
CA ARG A 760 -24.03 5.78 -8.87
C ARG A 760 -24.08 4.63 -9.87
N GLY A 761 -24.63 4.87 -11.07
CA GLY A 761 -24.62 3.90 -12.17
C GLY A 761 -25.80 2.92 -12.22
N LEU A 762 -26.87 3.09 -11.46
CA LEU A 762 -28.08 2.25 -11.56
C LEU A 762 -28.78 2.35 -12.92
N ASP A 763 -28.63 3.48 -13.63
CA ASP A 763 -29.17 3.71 -14.97
C ASP A 763 -28.11 3.70 -16.07
N ASP A 764 -26.88 3.20 -15.78
CA ASP A 764 -25.80 3.13 -16.73
C ASP A 764 -26.15 2.20 -17.91
N LYS A 765 -25.72 2.56 -19.12
CA LYS A 765 -25.92 1.74 -20.33
C LYS A 765 -25.15 0.41 -20.24
N ASN A 766 -24.01 0.40 -19.56
CA ASN A 766 -23.19 -0.79 -19.34
C ASN A 766 -23.86 -1.69 -18.27
N SER A 767 -24.24 -2.89 -18.66
CA SER A 767 -24.85 -3.87 -17.76
C SER A 767 -23.98 -4.25 -16.57
N ILE A 768 -22.65 -4.27 -16.74
CA ILE A 768 -21.70 -4.61 -15.66
C ILE A 768 -21.73 -3.52 -14.58
N VAL A 769 -21.70 -2.23 -14.99
CA VAL A 769 -21.78 -1.09 -14.06
C VAL A 769 -23.12 -1.12 -13.32
N ARG A 770 -24.21 -1.32 -14.05
CA ARG A 770 -25.58 -1.37 -13.49
C ARG A 770 -25.76 -2.51 -12.49
N GLU A 771 -25.31 -3.73 -12.80
CA GLU A 771 -25.37 -4.85 -11.87
C GLU A 771 -24.48 -4.66 -10.64
N ASN A 772 -23.31 -4.02 -10.79
CA ASN A 772 -22.48 -3.66 -9.66
C ASN A 772 -23.16 -2.61 -8.75
N ALA A 773 -23.78 -1.59 -9.34
CA ALA A 773 -24.54 -0.58 -8.58
C ALA A 773 -25.70 -1.19 -7.79
N LYS A 774 -26.43 -2.16 -8.36
CA LYS A 774 -27.47 -2.92 -7.63
C LYS A 774 -26.89 -3.68 -6.43
N ARG A 775 -25.74 -4.35 -6.60
CA ARG A 775 -25.07 -5.04 -5.49
C ARG A 775 -24.68 -4.08 -4.38
N VAL A 776 -24.15 -2.91 -4.74
CA VAL A 776 -23.81 -1.87 -3.77
C VAL A 776 -25.05 -1.37 -3.03
N ALA A 777 -26.16 -1.16 -3.72
CA ALA A 777 -27.44 -0.72 -3.12
C ALA A 777 -28.00 -1.73 -2.10
N ILE A 778 -27.92 -3.03 -2.40
CA ILE A 778 -28.42 -4.09 -1.52
C ILE A 778 -27.52 -4.27 -0.29
N ASN A 779 -26.21 -4.30 -0.52
CA ASN A 779 -25.23 -4.69 0.48
C ASN A 779 -24.87 -3.56 1.47
N SER A 780 -24.83 -2.30 1.01
CA SER A 780 -24.37 -1.17 1.84
C SER A 780 -25.19 -0.96 3.11
N PRO A 781 -26.54 -1.05 3.12
CA PRO A 781 -27.31 -0.96 4.35
C PRO A 781 -27.00 -2.04 5.37
N ILE A 782 -26.74 -3.26 4.90
CA ILE A 782 -26.46 -4.42 5.77
C ILE A 782 -25.05 -4.31 6.37
N GLN A 783 -24.03 -4.18 5.53
CA GLN A 783 -22.63 -4.07 5.99
C GLN A 783 -22.39 -2.80 6.81
N GLY A 784 -22.98 -1.68 6.38
CA GLY A 784 -22.83 -0.44 7.12
C GLY A 784 -23.49 -0.50 8.49
N SER A 785 -24.67 -1.15 8.61
CA SER A 785 -25.32 -1.34 9.91
C SER A 785 -24.50 -2.25 10.83
N ALA A 786 -23.87 -3.30 10.29
CA ALA A 786 -22.96 -4.15 11.06
C ALA A 786 -21.75 -3.34 11.57
N ALA A 787 -21.18 -2.49 10.71
CA ALA A 787 -20.08 -1.60 11.10
C ALA A 787 -20.51 -0.58 12.18
N ASP A 788 -21.70 -0.02 12.09
CA ASP A 788 -22.21 0.91 13.10
C ASP A 788 -22.48 0.20 14.44
N ILE A 789 -23.01 -1.03 14.43
CA ILE A 789 -23.27 -1.83 15.65
C ILE A 789 -21.97 -2.12 16.39
N ILE A 790 -20.94 -2.61 15.69
CA ILE A 790 -19.65 -2.92 16.34
C ILE A 790 -18.96 -1.66 16.88
N LYS A 791 -19.07 -0.53 16.18
CA LYS A 791 -18.54 0.76 16.65
C LYS A 791 -19.24 1.24 17.91
N LEU A 792 -20.58 1.14 17.96
CA LEU A 792 -21.36 1.43 19.17
C LEU A 792 -20.94 0.53 20.34
N ALA A 793 -20.76 -0.77 20.09
CA ALA A 793 -20.27 -1.71 21.11
C ALA A 793 -18.88 -1.32 21.62
N MET A 794 -17.96 -0.93 20.73
CA MET A 794 -16.62 -0.46 21.11
C MET A 794 -16.70 0.77 22.04
N VAL A 795 -17.55 1.74 21.72
CA VAL A 795 -17.74 2.96 22.50
C VAL A 795 -18.34 2.65 23.88
N GLU A 796 -19.37 1.80 23.93
CA GLU A 796 -20.06 1.43 25.17
C GLU A 796 -19.15 0.59 26.08
N ILE A 797 -18.41 -0.40 25.53
CA ILE A 797 -17.45 -1.21 26.32
C ILE A 797 -16.34 -0.33 26.87
N PHE A 798 -15.79 0.57 26.06
CA PHE A 798 -14.71 1.45 26.50
C PHE A 798 -15.09 2.33 27.68
N SER A 799 -16.36 2.78 27.73
CA SER A 799 -16.87 3.60 28.84
C SER A 799 -17.29 2.78 30.05
N SER A 800 -17.87 1.59 29.85
CA SER A 800 -18.50 0.79 30.91
C SER A 800 -17.59 -0.25 31.54
N VAL A 801 -16.54 -0.71 30.80
CA VAL A 801 -15.60 -1.76 31.23
C VAL A 801 -14.14 -1.28 31.05
N PRO A 802 -13.70 -0.27 31.82
CA PRO A 802 -12.42 0.42 31.57
C PRO A 802 -11.18 -0.45 31.79
N ASP A 803 -11.27 -1.57 32.51
CA ASP A 803 -10.21 -2.55 32.72
C ASP A 803 -10.11 -3.61 31.57
N ALA A 804 -11.05 -3.63 30.62
CA ALA A 804 -10.98 -4.42 29.41
C ALA A 804 -10.34 -3.59 28.28
N LYS A 805 -9.04 -3.76 28.05
CA LYS A 805 -8.34 -3.03 26.98
C LYS A 805 -8.68 -3.61 25.62
N ILE A 806 -9.35 -2.85 24.77
CA ILE A 806 -9.60 -3.24 23.37
C ILE A 806 -8.27 -3.18 22.62
N LEU A 807 -7.81 -4.28 22.04
CA LEU A 807 -6.56 -4.37 21.30
C LEU A 807 -6.77 -4.35 19.80
N LEU A 808 -7.70 -5.19 19.29
CA LEU A 808 -7.95 -5.34 17.87
C LEU A 808 -9.45 -5.34 17.59
N GLN A 809 -9.78 -4.78 16.42
CA GLN A 809 -11.07 -4.95 15.75
C GLN A 809 -10.81 -5.63 14.40
N ILE A 810 -11.38 -6.83 14.18
CA ILE A 810 -11.15 -7.66 12.99
C ILE A 810 -12.53 -8.07 12.46
N HIS A 811 -12.99 -7.45 11.39
CA HIS A 811 -14.33 -7.66 10.81
C HIS A 811 -15.45 -7.44 11.83
N ASP A 812 -16.07 -8.50 12.33
CA ASP A 812 -17.18 -8.48 13.30
C ASP A 812 -16.72 -8.88 14.71
N GLU A 813 -15.40 -9.01 14.92
CA GLU A 813 -14.73 -9.46 16.14
C GLU A 813 -14.01 -8.33 16.84
N LEU A 814 -14.07 -8.33 18.18
CA LEU A 814 -13.22 -7.51 19.07
C LEU A 814 -12.32 -8.40 19.90
N VAL A 815 -11.04 -8.03 20.00
CA VAL A 815 -10.04 -8.71 20.83
C VAL A 815 -9.62 -7.79 21.96
N PHE A 816 -9.62 -8.33 23.18
CA PHE A 816 -9.31 -7.61 24.42
C PHE A 816 -8.13 -8.24 25.15
N GLU A 817 -7.47 -7.44 25.96
CA GLU A 817 -6.55 -7.91 27.02
C GLU A 817 -7.18 -7.63 28.38
N ILE A 818 -7.33 -8.67 29.21
CA ILE A 818 -8.04 -8.61 30.49
C ILE A 818 -7.27 -9.43 31.53
N HIS A 819 -7.21 -8.94 32.78
CA HIS A 819 -6.59 -9.66 33.87
C HIS A 819 -7.34 -10.99 34.16
N LYS A 820 -6.58 -12.08 34.37
CA LYS A 820 -7.13 -13.45 34.54
C LYS A 820 -8.14 -13.58 35.66
N ASP A 821 -7.98 -12.81 36.76
CA ASP A 821 -8.85 -12.92 37.95
C ASP A 821 -10.28 -12.42 37.70
N VAL A 822 -10.45 -11.52 36.71
CA VAL A 822 -11.76 -10.90 36.37
C VAL A 822 -12.28 -11.34 35.01
N ILE A 823 -11.57 -12.19 34.26
CA ILE A 823 -11.88 -12.56 32.87
C ILE A 823 -13.30 -13.06 32.68
N THR A 824 -13.80 -13.92 33.56
CA THR A 824 -15.13 -14.51 33.44
C THR A 824 -16.24 -13.46 33.67
N GLU A 825 -16.04 -12.53 34.60
CA GLU A 825 -16.96 -11.45 34.88
C GLU A 825 -17.02 -10.50 33.67
N ARG A 826 -15.86 -10.03 33.19
CA ARG A 826 -15.75 -9.10 32.05
C ARG A 826 -16.23 -9.73 30.74
N MET A 827 -15.97 -11.01 30.52
CA MET A 827 -16.51 -11.76 29.40
C MET A 827 -18.04 -11.69 29.33
N ASN A 828 -18.73 -11.87 30.47
CA ASN A 828 -20.20 -11.81 30.54
C ASN A 828 -20.71 -10.38 30.35
N GLU A 829 -20.02 -9.37 30.89
CA GLU A 829 -20.37 -7.96 30.72
C GLU A 829 -20.20 -7.52 29.25
N ILE A 830 -19.07 -7.82 28.63
CA ILE A 830 -18.79 -7.53 27.23
C ILE A 830 -19.84 -8.17 26.33
N ARG A 831 -20.12 -9.48 26.53
CA ARG A 831 -21.18 -10.18 25.79
C ARG A 831 -22.52 -9.45 25.91
N LYS A 832 -22.92 -9.11 27.14
CA LYS A 832 -24.20 -8.45 27.42
C LYS A 832 -24.28 -7.07 26.74
N ILE A 833 -23.20 -6.30 26.75
CA ILE A 833 -23.13 -4.99 26.09
C ILE A 833 -23.26 -5.18 24.58
N MET A 834 -22.45 -6.05 23.98
CA MET A 834 -22.49 -6.29 22.52
C MET A 834 -23.85 -6.81 22.05
N GLU A 835 -24.49 -7.71 22.79
CA GLU A 835 -25.83 -8.22 22.45
C GLU A 835 -26.93 -7.19 22.68
N GLY A 836 -26.72 -6.23 23.58
CA GLY A 836 -27.70 -5.21 23.98
C GLY A 836 -27.57 -3.86 23.31
N VAL A 837 -26.47 -3.59 22.57
CA VAL A 837 -26.12 -2.26 22.05
C VAL A 837 -27.16 -1.65 21.09
N CYS A 838 -27.94 -2.48 20.42
CA CYS A 838 -29.10 -2.04 19.64
C CYS A 838 -30.23 -3.08 19.64
N LYS A 839 -31.44 -2.62 19.39
CA LYS A 839 -32.62 -3.49 19.34
C LYS A 839 -33.01 -3.81 17.89
N LEU A 840 -32.88 -5.06 17.48
CA LEU A 840 -33.35 -5.58 16.21
C LEU A 840 -34.63 -6.43 16.39
N SER A 841 -35.24 -6.84 15.29
CA SER A 841 -36.37 -7.80 15.30
C SER A 841 -35.95 -9.22 15.73
N VAL A 842 -34.65 -9.48 15.73
CA VAL A 842 -34.03 -10.72 16.17
C VAL A 842 -32.90 -10.40 17.18
N PRO A 843 -32.58 -11.28 18.15
CA PRO A 843 -31.54 -11.01 19.11
C PRO A 843 -30.18 -10.98 18.40
N LEU A 844 -29.30 -10.07 18.79
CA LEU A 844 -27.87 -10.18 18.50
C LEU A 844 -27.28 -11.30 19.36
N LYS A 845 -26.31 -12.03 18.83
CA LYS A 845 -25.63 -13.11 19.52
C LYS A 845 -24.12 -12.94 19.37
N VAL A 846 -23.40 -13.10 20.47
CA VAL A 846 -21.95 -12.95 20.53
C VAL A 846 -21.31 -14.23 21.06
N ASP A 847 -20.44 -14.80 20.25
CA ASP A 847 -19.59 -15.93 20.66
C ASP A 847 -18.35 -15.36 21.34
N VAL A 848 -18.00 -15.83 22.53
CA VAL A 848 -16.86 -15.36 23.31
C VAL A 848 -16.01 -16.52 23.78
N ALA A 849 -14.70 -16.36 23.68
CA ALA A 849 -13.72 -17.28 24.22
C ALA A 849 -12.47 -16.50 24.69
N TYR A 850 -11.66 -17.12 25.53
CA TYR A 850 -10.41 -16.51 26.01
C TYR A 850 -9.30 -17.54 26.09
N GLY A 851 -8.05 -17.08 26.01
CA GLY A 851 -6.87 -17.92 26.06
C GLY A 851 -5.59 -17.10 26.25
N LYS A 852 -4.45 -17.79 26.28
CA LYS A 852 -3.13 -17.15 26.41
C LYS A 852 -2.67 -16.46 25.13
N ASN A 853 -3.18 -16.90 24.00
CA ASN A 853 -2.88 -16.39 22.68
C ASN A 853 -4.16 -16.25 21.85
N LEU A 854 -4.05 -15.60 20.68
CA LEU A 854 -5.20 -15.31 19.84
C LEU A 854 -5.88 -16.57 19.27
N LYS A 855 -5.13 -17.65 19.03
CA LYS A 855 -5.71 -18.92 18.58
C LYS A 855 -6.62 -19.53 19.66
N GLU A 856 -6.13 -19.62 20.90
CA GLU A 856 -6.92 -20.14 22.01
C GLU A 856 -8.15 -19.28 22.31
N ALA A 857 -8.02 -17.95 22.15
CA ALA A 857 -9.12 -17.01 22.35
C ALA A 857 -10.19 -17.08 21.24
N ARG A 858 -9.95 -17.77 20.12
CA ARG A 858 -10.88 -17.91 18.98
C ARG A 858 -11.51 -19.31 18.88
N LEU A 859 -11.22 -20.18 19.79
CA LEU A 859 -11.83 -21.53 19.86
C LEU A 859 -13.23 -21.45 20.48
#